data_0ed2c1fe1c74b7d691f39f438a048452
#
_entry.id   0ed2c1fe1c74b7d691f39f438a048452
#
_cell.length_a   1.000
_cell.length_b   1.000
_cell.length_c   1.000
_cell.angle_alpha   90.00
_cell.angle_beta   90.00
_cell.angle_gamma   90.00
#
_symmetry.space_group_name_H-M   'P 1'
#
loop_
_entity.id
_entity.type
_entity.pdbx_description
1 polymer ?
#
loop_
_entity_poly.entity_id
_entity_poly.type
_entity_poly.pdbx_seq_one_letter_code
_entity_poly.pdbx_strand_id
1 'polypeptide(L)'
;SARTMLRARAATDELPAAYNAVEAGKVTAEVRNQGGWGTCWAFSGTGAMASNLFDEMGEDAPVFSPIHLAYFAYHGRANPDDPADGTDGDSYRPFEYNESDVDVKFQEYRLGGNTFIATSTLARGVGPVLEETLPYPESTGSAEADKYEDLDPSIQFDQEYRLEETNYLPTRDADGNLDGTAVKKALLAGGSLGISYNSRAYNYVDYNGTPVKTQFGGPNFGDCNHAVQIVGWDDNIPKELFSSGYGTPEHDGAWLIRNSWGRDQYDGLFYMSYDEGSITEVMQYVLDTTPDSAEAYDHLYQYDGTGWSMSVGGEEMNAPVSMANVFTATSDETLKAVSFYTTDANAQYSIQVYTQLPEDGGSPIGEAKAYKEPITGTEAYPGYHTIYLDEDQWVNLAEGEKYSIVVTMENPLGRAFPVATEMNGNFDNVRCVANIEEGESFVNVNGEDWLDLEEVGTNYTAHVKRVAGSSSAEDLQDKPGTSGVNIQVAGDFDGDMWGALGNVCLKAFTTEGNEEGAITPAAGKTLSVVYTPAVTMEVDGYAEAILDATGAYMGSVVPGEEITLSFAPAYDGREIAGVSVNGEAQDDYEKDLYTYAVTMGDEDQMLDFDFTIVNKLTLNATLEIAKELQGSDEYNAALSDVREAIDAAIANAEEVAESATADQATIDNAWSELLNAIQYLQFKNGDMTFLKLLLDTCDSLDQASYTSASWEALMAVKEEAQAMYDAQDSLQEDIDAMADELVNALNNLELGAALGSLLHLIEVADTYEASEYIQNDAWDTFVDVLAEAKELVAQEDPSQADVETMTSRLSVAMAEIRLIPDKSKLEDLIAETADSTDATVKALRTQAIALLANDLATQEEVDALVEELEVAIENAGKPSG
;
A
#
# COMPACT_ATOMS: atom_id res chain seq x y z
N SER A 1 -19.33 17.42 -5.05
CA SER A 1 -19.23 17.88 -3.67
C SER A 1 -18.67 19.30 -3.64
N ALA A 2 -18.93 20.08 -2.59
CA ALA A 2 -18.34 21.40 -2.37
C ALA A 2 -16.81 21.37 -2.47
N ARG A 3 -16.20 20.29 -1.99
CA ARG A 3 -14.76 20.00 -2.12
C ARG A 3 -14.29 20.00 -3.58
N THR A 4 -15.05 19.39 -4.47
CA THR A 4 -14.73 19.38 -5.92
C THR A 4 -14.90 20.76 -6.53
N MET A 5 -15.90 21.54 -6.11
CA MET A 5 -16.13 22.91 -6.59
C MET A 5 -15.08 23.89 -6.06
N LEU A 6 -14.71 23.80 -4.78
CA LEU A 6 -13.65 24.62 -4.19
C LEU A 6 -12.28 24.31 -4.82
N ARG A 7 -11.96 23.03 -5.07
CA ARG A 7 -10.74 22.62 -5.80
C ARG A 7 -10.77 23.05 -7.27
N ALA A 8 -11.92 23.01 -7.94
CA ALA A 8 -12.05 23.44 -9.32
C ALA A 8 -11.93 24.96 -9.49
N ARG A 9 -12.36 25.75 -8.49
CA ARG A 9 -12.21 27.20 -8.48
C ARG A 9 -10.78 27.67 -8.18
N ALA A 10 -9.97 26.88 -7.52
CA ALA A 10 -8.57 27.19 -7.17
C ALA A 10 -7.58 27.12 -8.35
N ALA A 11 -8.05 26.84 -9.55
CA ALA A 11 -7.20 26.56 -10.73
C ALA A 11 -6.80 27.81 -11.53
N THR A 12 -6.73 29.00 -10.93
CA THR A 12 -6.09 30.16 -11.58
C THR A 12 -4.63 30.22 -11.21
N ASP A 13 -3.75 30.03 -12.18
CA ASP A 13 -2.29 30.08 -11.99
C ASP A 13 -1.75 31.50 -11.71
N GLU A 14 -2.56 32.51 -11.89
CA GLU A 14 -2.14 33.93 -11.75
C GLU A 14 -2.90 34.61 -10.61
N LEU A 15 -2.17 34.93 -9.53
CA LEU A 15 -2.71 35.65 -8.38
C LEU A 15 -2.68 37.13 -8.65
N PRO A 16 -3.80 37.88 -8.45
CA PRO A 16 -3.80 39.33 -8.56
C PRO A 16 -2.93 39.96 -7.47
N ALA A 17 -2.38 41.14 -7.76
CA ALA A 17 -1.58 41.89 -6.79
C ALA A 17 -2.37 42.36 -5.57
N ALA A 18 -3.67 42.55 -5.70
CA ALA A 18 -4.59 42.89 -4.61
C ALA A 18 -5.95 42.21 -4.82
N TYR A 19 -6.59 41.88 -3.71
CA TYR A 19 -7.92 41.30 -3.70
C TYR A 19 -8.68 41.64 -2.44
N ASN A 20 -9.95 41.95 -2.59
CA ASN A 20 -10.87 42.23 -1.50
C ASN A 20 -12.16 41.40 -1.72
N ALA A 21 -12.34 40.32 -0.95
CA ALA A 21 -13.49 39.44 -1.08
C ALA A 21 -14.83 40.14 -0.78
N VAL A 22 -14.83 41.20 0.04
CA VAL A 22 -16.05 42.00 0.31
C VAL A 22 -16.45 42.78 -0.94
N GLU A 23 -15.51 43.52 -1.56
CA GLU A 23 -15.75 44.25 -2.80
C GLU A 23 -16.07 43.31 -3.96
N ALA A 24 -15.47 42.13 -3.98
CA ALA A 24 -15.76 41.11 -4.99
C ALA A 24 -17.13 40.41 -4.80
N GLY A 25 -17.84 40.75 -3.74
CA GLY A 25 -19.15 40.09 -3.42
C GLY A 25 -19.06 38.64 -3.07
N LYS A 26 -17.90 38.19 -2.53
CA LYS A 26 -17.63 36.81 -2.15
C LYS A 26 -17.83 36.54 -0.66
N VAL A 27 -17.88 37.57 0.16
CA VAL A 27 -18.23 37.53 1.58
C VAL A 27 -19.14 38.72 1.90
N THR A 28 -19.97 38.59 2.92
CA THR A 28 -20.88 39.67 3.36
C THR A 28 -20.12 40.92 3.73
N ALA A 29 -20.71 42.07 3.47
CA ALA A 29 -20.22 43.34 3.93
C ALA A 29 -20.54 43.64 5.40
N GLU A 30 -21.28 42.78 6.06
CA GLU A 30 -21.63 42.93 7.48
C GLU A 30 -20.38 42.83 8.36
N VAL A 31 -20.26 43.73 9.31
CA VAL A 31 -19.21 43.71 10.35
C VAL A 31 -19.89 43.55 11.70
N ARG A 32 -19.72 42.39 12.29
CA ARG A 32 -20.31 42.04 13.57
C ARG A 32 -19.52 42.61 14.75
N ASN A 33 -20.15 42.63 15.93
CA ASN A 33 -19.56 43.16 17.15
C ASN A 33 -19.67 42.14 18.30
N GLN A 34 -18.51 41.68 18.77
CA GLN A 34 -18.43 40.76 19.93
C GLN A 34 -18.68 41.44 21.28
N GLY A 35 -18.71 42.77 21.33
CA GLY A 35 -18.87 43.49 22.60
C GLY A 35 -17.74 43.28 23.57
N GLY A 36 -18.06 43.15 24.85
CA GLY A 36 -17.07 42.99 25.93
C GLY A 36 -16.64 41.54 26.21
N TRP A 37 -17.14 40.56 25.44
CA TRP A 37 -16.78 39.17 25.65
C TRP A 37 -15.59 38.76 24.78
N GLY A 38 -14.83 37.77 25.27
CA GLY A 38 -13.68 37.19 24.59
C GLY A 38 -14.06 36.13 23.53
N THR A 39 -15.04 36.42 22.70
CA THR A 39 -15.61 35.52 21.72
C THR A 39 -15.09 35.75 20.28
N CYS A 40 -14.00 36.48 20.13
CA CYS A 40 -13.39 36.81 18.83
C CYS A 40 -13.14 35.57 17.98
N TRP A 41 -12.67 34.50 18.57
CA TRP A 41 -12.39 33.22 17.92
C TRP A 41 -13.66 32.57 17.34
N ALA A 42 -14.79 32.68 18.07
CA ALA A 42 -16.07 32.18 17.59
C ALA A 42 -16.63 33.04 16.45
N PHE A 43 -16.46 34.37 16.49
CA PHE A 43 -16.78 35.26 15.37
C PHE A 43 -15.94 34.97 14.14
N SER A 44 -14.63 34.75 14.33
CA SER A 44 -13.70 34.41 13.27
C SER A 44 -14.12 33.10 12.59
N GLY A 45 -14.36 32.04 13.35
CA GLY A 45 -14.76 30.72 12.84
C GLY A 45 -16.14 30.73 12.15
N THR A 46 -17.16 31.26 12.82
CA THR A 46 -18.53 31.31 12.24
C THR A 46 -18.62 32.21 11.01
N GLY A 47 -17.85 33.32 10.99
CA GLY A 47 -17.77 34.17 9.81
C GLY A 47 -17.06 33.51 8.65
N ALA A 48 -15.98 32.78 8.92
CA ALA A 48 -15.27 32.02 7.90
C ALA A 48 -16.16 30.90 7.32
N MET A 49 -16.91 30.19 8.14
CA MET A 49 -17.86 29.16 7.70
C MET A 49 -19.00 29.74 6.87
N ALA A 50 -19.61 30.82 7.31
CA ALA A 50 -20.71 31.49 6.57
C ALA A 50 -20.24 31.93 5.18
N SER A 51 -19.00 32.30 5.03
CA SER A 51 -18.42 32.69 3.75
C SER A 51 -18.39 31.57 2.69
N ASN A 52 -18.43 30.31 3.10
CA ASN A 52 -18.54 29.18 2.17
C ASN A 52 -19.84 29.21 1.36
N LEU A 53 -20.89 29.75 1.95
CA LEU A 53 -22.24 29.77 1.37
C LEU A 53 -22.55 31.09 0.66
N PHE A 54 -21.86 32.17 1.02
CA PHE A 54 -22.17 33.50 0.54
C PHE A 54 -21.98 33.66 -0.98
N ASP A 55 -20.99 33.00 -1.55
CA ASP A 55 -20.73 33.04 -3.00
C ASP A 55 -21.88 32.45 -3.83
N GLU A 56 -22.61 31.48 -3.26
CA GLU A 56 -23.73 30.82 -3.94
C GLU A 56 -25.07 31.49 -3.63
N MET A 57 -25.28 31.93 -2.40
CA MET A 57 -26.56 32.38 -1.88
C MET A 57 -26.63 33.93 -1.74
N GLY A 58 -25.50 34.63 -1.78
CA GLY A 58 -25.47 36.10 -1.59
C GLY A 58 -26.01 36.51 -0.23
N GLU A 59 -26.86 37.50 -0.21
CA GLU A 59 -27.50 38.02 1.04
C GLU A 59 -28.45 37.04 1.70
N ASP A 60 -28.86 35.97 1.01
CA ASP A 60 -29.68 34.88 1.58
C ASP A 60 -28.82 33.82 2.29
N ALA A 61 -27.48 33.93 2.29
CA ALA A 61 -26.61 33.03 2.98
C ALA A 61 -26.86 33.06 4.51
N PRO A 62 -26.83 31.92 5.17
CA PRO A 62 -27.04 31.85 6.60
C PRO A 62 -25.96 32.58 7.37
N VAL A 63 -26.32 33.15 8.49
CA VAL A 63 -25.41 33.67 9.50
C VAL A 63 -25.40 32.72 10.67
N PHE A 64 -24.22 32.33 11.09
CA PHE A 64 -24.06 31.38 12.21
C PHE A 64 -23.85 32.07 13.55
N SER A 65 -24.29 31.40 14.60
CA SER A 65 -24.22 31.90 15.99
C SER A 65 -22.83 31.72 16.59
N PRO A 66 -22.08 32.78 16.85
CA PRO A 66 -20.81 32.68 17.58
C PRO A 66 -21.02 32.27 19.03
N ILE A 67 -22.15 32.64 19.63
CA ILE A 67 -22.43 32.37 21.04
C ILE A 67 -22.69 30.88 21.26
N HIS A 68 -23.36 30.23 20.33
CA HIS A 68 -23.56 28.78 20.36
C HIS A 68 -22.20 28.05 20.38
N LEU A 69 -21.32 28.40 19.44
CA LEU A 69 -19.98 27.80 19.38
C LEU A 69 -19.19 28.07 20.66
N ALA A 70 -19.20 29.31 21.16
CA ALA A 70 -18.45 29.68 22.37
C ALA A 70 -18.98 29.00 23.63
N TYR A 71 -20.29 28.87 23.77
CA TYR A 71 -20.89 28.24 24.94
C TYR A 71 -20.66 26.72 24.93
N PHE A 72 -21.01 26.05 23.85
CA PHE A 72 -20.96 24.60 23.81
C PHE A 72 -19.55 24.01 23.62
N ALA A 73 -18.58 24.81 23.22
CA ALA A 73 -17.17 24.43 23.34
C ALA A 73 -16.78 24.11 24.78
N TYR A 74 -17.30 24.89 25.76
CA TYR A 74 -17.01 24.75 27.18
C TYR A 74 -18.08 23.95 27.96
N HIS A 75 -19.22 23.71 27.36
CA HIS A 75 -20.34 22.93 27.90
C HIS A 75 -20.67 21.70 27.06
N GLY A 76 -19.68 21.22 26.30
CA GLY A 76 -19.86 20.05 25.45
C GLY A 76 -20.23 18.80 26.24
N ARG A 77 -21.13 18.01 25.69
CA ARG A 77 -21.55 16.72 26.20
C ARG A 77 -21.80 15.78 25.03
N ALA A 78 -21.84 14.47 25.31
CA ALA A 78 -22.27 13.51 24.32
C ALA A 78 -23.70 13.80 23.85
N ASN A 79 -24.00 13.48 22.61
CA ASN A 79 -25.34 13.60 22.05
C ASN A 79 -26.27 12.54 22.69
N PRO A 80 -27.28 12.95 23.50
CA PRO A 80 -28.14 11.99 24.16
C PRO A 80 -29.08 11.23 23.21
N ASP A 81 -29.24 11.74 21.99
CA ASP A 81 -30.09 11.16 20.96
C ASP A 81 -29.36 10.25 20.00
N ASP A 82 -28.01 10.24 20.06
CA ASP A 82 -27.16 9.36 19.27
C ASP A 82 -26.39 8.38 20.17
N PRO A 83 -26.78 7.11 20.24
CA PRO A 83 -26.10 6.11 21.06
C PRO A 83 -24.68 5.78 20.59
N ALA A 84 -24.27 6.25 19.40
CA ALA A 84 -22.94 6.08 18.83
C ALA A 84 -21.93 7.11 19.38
N ASP A 85 -22.41 8.19 20.01
CA ASP A 85 -21.55 9.24 20.56
C ASP A 85 -20.94 8.81 21.89
N GLY A 86 -19.67 8.41 21.84
CA GLY A 86 -18.91 7.98 23.02
C GLY A 86 -18.13 9.09 23.74
N THR A 87 -18.45 10.37 23.50
CA THR A 87 -17.71 11.52 24.03
C THR A 87 -18.14 11.97 25.42
N ASP A 88 -18.80 11.11 26.21
CA ASP A 88 -19.29 11.48 27.54
C ASP A 88 -18.15 11.86 28.49
N GLY A 89 -18.27 13.05 29.06
CA GLY A 89 -17.28 13.60 29.97
C GLY A 89 -16.14 14.38 29.31
N ASP A 90 -15.98 14.30 28.00
CA ASP A 90 -15.01 15.12 27.27
C ASP A 90 -15.45 16.57 27.22
N SER A 91 -14.58 17.43 27.62
CA SER A 91 -14.88 18.88 27.64
C SER A 91 -13.65 19.75 27.80
N TYR A 92 -13.73 20.95 27.25
CA TYR A 92 -12.94 22.07 27.72
C TYR A 92 -13.68 22.73 28.87
N ARG A 93 -12.99 23.02 29.95
CA ARG A 93 -13.58 23.65 31.15
C ARG A 93 -12.73 24.83 31.59
N PRO A 94 -13.33 25.83 32.26
CA PRO A 94 -12.57 26.83 32.93
C PRO A 94 -11.61 26.20 33.98
N PHE A 95 -10.36 26.67 33.97
CA PHE A 95 -9.42 26.26 35.05
C PHE A 95 -9.67 27.07 36.29
N GLU A 96 -10.08 26.42 37.37
CA GLU A 96 -10.32 27.05 38.68
C GLU A 96 -8.99 27.39 39.35
N TYR A 97 -8.52 28.63 39.19
CA TYR A 97 -7.30 29.09 39.84
C TYR A 97 -7.43 29.29 41.36
N ASN A 98 -8.64 29.53 41.88
CA ASN A 98 -8.94 29.62 43.31
C ASN A 98 -10.38 29.20 43.61
N GLU A 99 -10.59 28.40 44.64
CA GLU A 99 -11.92 28.02 45.14
C GLU A 99 -12.78 29.25 45.57
N SER A 100 -12.21 30.44 45.61
CA SER A 100 -12.91 31.68 45.95
C SER A 100 -13.50 32.47 44.77
N ASP A 101 -13.19 32.11 43.51
CA ASP A 101 -13.68 32.79 42.31
C ASP A 101 -14.83 32.04 41.60
N VAL A 102 -15.55 31.24 42.34
CA VAL A 102 -16.52 30.22 41.87
C VAL A 102 -17.79 30.79 41.22
N ASP A 103 -17.96 32.09 41.11
CA ASP A 103 -19.15 32.72 40.54
C ASP A 103 -18.86 33.86 39.56
N VAL A 104 -17.91 33.64 38.63
CA VAL A 104 -17.76 34.60 37.51
C VAL A 104 -18.75 34.20 36.42
N LYS A 105 -19.86 34.93 36.36
CA LYS A 105 -20.84 34.81 35.25
C LYS A 105 -20.14 34.95 33.89
N PHE A 106 -20.56 34.13 32.95
CA PHE A 106 -20.08 34.20 31.55
C PHE A 106 -18.61 33.85 31.38
N GLN A 107 -18.09 32.98 32.22
CA GLN A 107 -16.67 32.61 32.22
C GLN A 107 -16.29 31.99 30.86
N GLU A 108 -17.12 31.12 30.29
CA GLU A 108 -16.97 30.53 28.95
C GLU A 108 -16.80 31.57 27.85
N TYR A 109 -17.43 32.74 27.95
CA TYR A 109 -17.32 33.80 26.98
C TYR A 109 -16.13 34.73 27.20
N ARG A 110 -15.40 34.56 28.28
CA ARG A 110 -14.25 35.43 28.67
C ARG A 110 -12.92 34.74 28.51
N LEU A 111 -12.91 33.39 28.50
CA LEU A 111 -11.70 32.61 28.43
C LEU A 111 -10.98 32.69 27.08
N GLY A 112 -11.72 33.08 26.04
CA GLY A 112 -11.22 32.97 24.66
C GLY A 112 -11.41 31.58 24.10
N GLY A 113 -10.64 31.25 23.10
CA GLY A 113 -10.61 29.99 22.38
C GLY A 113 -9.68 30.10 21.18
N ASN A 114 -9.59 29.06 20.43
CA ASN A 114 -8.73 28.99 19.25
C ASN A 114 -9.37 28.11 18.17
N THR A 115 -8.69 27.94 17.04
CA THR A 115 -9.16 27.14 15.91
C THR A 115 -9.23 25.64 16.23
N PHE A 116 -8.40 25.14 17.15
CA PHE A 116 -8.45 23.73 17.60
C PHE A 116 -9.74 23.46 18.38
N ILE A 117 -10.10 24.36 19.32
CA ILE A 117 -11.33 24.26 20.09
C ILE A 117 -12.56 24.42 19.17
N ALA A 118 -12.54 25.38 18.23
CA ALA A 118 -13.61 25.57 17.27
C ALA A 118 -13.79 24.31 16.37
N THR A 119 -12.69 23.77 15.83
CA THR A 119 -12.73 22.59 14.96
C THR A 119 -13.24 21.37 15.71
N SER A 120 -12.75 21.09 16.91
CA SER A 120 -13.18 19.93 17.70
C SER A 120 -14.67 20.00 18.07
N THR A 121 -15.15 21.20 18.43
CA THR A 121 -16.58 21.42 18.72
C THR A 121 -17.45 21.12 17.51
N LEU A 122 -17.09 21.65 16.35
CA LEU A 122 -17.83 21.44 15.10
C LEU A 122 -17.71 20.00 14.60
N ALA A 123 -16.54 19.40 14.68
CA ALA A 123 -16.32 18.00 14.29
C ALA A 123 -17.09 17.01 15.17
N ARG A 124 -17.37 17.38 16.41
CA ARG A 124 -18.22 16.63 17.34
C ARG A 124 -19.70 16.63 16.95
N GLY A 125 -20.08 17.43 15.96
CA GLY A 125 -21.48 17.61 15.56
C GLY A 125 -22.19 18.76 16.30
N VAL A 126 -21.44 19.64 16.93
CA VAL A 126 -21.93 20.77 17.71
C VAL A 126 -21.90 22.05 16.88
N GLY A 127 -22.90 22.25 16.06
CA GLY A 127 -23.02 23.41 15.16
C GLY A 127 -22.28 23.18 13.81
N PRO A 128 -22.24 24.21 12.92
CA PRO A 128 -22.74 25.56 13.18
C PRO A 128 -24.26 25.64 13.25
N VAL A 129 -24.73 26.48 14.14
CA VAL A 129 -26.15 26.78 14.37
C VAL A 129 -26.47 28.16 13.85
N LEU A 130 -27.71 28.36 13.34
CA LEU A 130 -28.12 29.66 12.81
C LEU A 130 -28.13 30.72 13.90
N GLU A 131 -27.75 31.96 13.55
CA GLU A 131 -27.85 33.12 14.41
C GLU A 131 -29.27 33.37 14.88
N GLU A 132 -30.30 33.09 14.06
CA GLU A 132 -31.72 33.25 14.44
C GLU A 132 -32.15 32.26 15.53
N THR A 133 -31.50 31.08 15.61
CA THR A 133 -31.79 30.11 16.67
C THR A 133 -31.21 30.56 18.00
N LEU A 134 -30.02 31.16 18.00
CA LEU A 134 -29.40 31.70 19.18
C LEU A 134 -28.68 33.01 18.85
N PRO A 135 -29.41 34.15 18.84
CA PRO A 135 -28.86 35.44 18.50
C PRO A 135 -27.80 35.91 19.50
N TYR A 136 -26.77 36.59 18.99
CA TYR A 136 -25.80 37.27 19.83
C TYR A 136 -26.43 38.45 20.56
N PRO A 137 -26.16 38.74 21.86
CA PRO A 137 -26.78 39.82 22.58
C PRO A 137 -26.38 41.20 22.00
N GLU A 138 -27.29 42.14 21.91
CA GLU A 138 -26.99 43.50 21.49
C GLU A 138 -25.99 44.21 22.41
N SER A 139 -25.98 43.83 23.68
CA SER A 139 -25.04 44.31 24.69
C SER A 139 -24.65 43.19 25.68
N THR A 140 -23.38 42.89 25.71
CA THR A 140 -22.78 41.88 26.63
C THR A 140 -22.77 42.33 28.11
N GLY A 141 -23.08 43.60 28.38
CA GLY A 141 -23.13 44.17 29.73
C GLY A 141 -24.54 44.43 30.25
N SER A 142 -25.57 44.08 29.52
CA SER A 142 -26.97 44.32 29.87
C SER A 142 -27.61 43.17 30.60
N ALA A 143 -28.77 43.42 31.26
CA ALA A 143 -29.56 42.35 31.83
C ALA A 143 -30.11 41.33 30.82
N GLU A 144 -30.14 41.71 29.53
CA GLU A 144 -30.51 40.80 28.46
C GLU A 144 -29.48 39.70 28.29
N ALA A 145 -28.19 39.97 28.58
CA ALA A 145 -27.11 39.00 28.53
C ALA A 145 -27.29 37.86 29.57
N ASP A 146 -28.04 38.06 30.66
CA ASP A 146 -28.22 37.07 31.70
C ASP A 146 -28.87 35.76 31.18
N LYS A 147 -29.63 35.81 30.09
CA LYS A 147 -30.21 34.60 29.45
C LYS A 147 -29.16 33.67 28.85
N TYR A 148 -27.92 34.11 28.64
CA TYR A 148 -26.84 33.33 28.06
C TYR A 148 -25.94 32.66 29.12
N GLU A 149 -26.23 32.83 30.40
CA GLU A 149 -25.48 32.20 31.49
C GLU A 149 -25.70 30.69 31.55
N ASP A 150 -26.92 30.27 31.24
CA ASP A 150 -27.33 28.87 31.27
C ASP A 150 -28.26 28.59 30.06
N LEU A 151 -27.66 28.12 28.97
CA LEU A 151 -28.37 27.83 27.74
C LEU A 151 -29.05 26.47 27.83
N ASP A 152 -30.19 26.35 27.13
CA ASP A 152 -30.86 25.08 26.96
C ASP A 152 -29.94 24.07 26.22
N PRO A 153 -29.54 22.98 26.89
CA PRO A 153 -28.65 22.01 26.26
C PRO A 153 -29.28 21.29 25.06
N SER A 154 -30.59 21.37 24.84
CA SER A 154 -31.28 20.76 23.70
C SER A 154 -30.86 21.34 22.37
N ILE A 155 -30.36 22.61 22.35
CA ILE A 155 -29.90 23.26 21.10
C ILE A 155 -28.44 22.94 20.75
N GLN A 156 -27.74 22.16 21.55
CA GLN A 156 -26.33 21.85 21.29
C GLN A 156 -26.09 21.25 19.91
N PHE A 157 -26.96 20.34 19.50
CA PHE A 157 -26.86 19.58 18.26
C PHE A 157 -27.81 20.07 17.15
N ASP A 158 -28.38 21.27 17.28
CA ASP A 158 -29.14 21.93 16.24
C ASP A 158 -28.23 22.40 15.09
N GLN A 159 -27.61 21.44 14.45
CA GLN A 159 -26.61 21.66 13.38
C GLN A 159 -27.33 21.95 12.06
N GLU A 160 -26.93 23.02 11.37
CA GLU A 160 -27.51 23.37 10.06
C GLU A 160 -26.71 22.78 8.90
N TYR A 161 -25.39 22.83 9.01
CA TYR A 161 -24.45 22.25 8.07
C TYR A 161 -23.39 21.48 8.83
N ARG A 162 -22.83 20.43 8.21
CA ARG A 162 -21.73 19.71 8.81
C ARG A 162 -20.39 20.30 8.37
N LEU A 163 -19.45 20.35 9.33
CA LEU A 163 -18.04 20.60 8.99
C LEU A 163 -17.52 19.42 8.15
N GLU A 164 -17.03 19.71 6.94
CA GLU A 164 -16.40 18.73 6.07
C GLU A 164 -14.89 18.67 6.32
N GLU A 165 -14.29 19.85 6.38
CA GLU A 165 -12.83 19.95 6.40
C GLU A 165 -12.38 21.26 7.06
N THR A 166 -11.24 21.23 7.72
CA THR A 166 -10.46 22.40 8.07
C THR A 166 -9.03 22.26 7.54
N ASN A 167 -8.43 23.36 7.12
CA ASN A 167 -7.06 23.38 6.62
C ASN A 167 -6.27 24.49 7.30
N TYR A 168 -5.16 24.13 7.94
CA TYR A 168 -4.16 25.09 8.36
C TYR A 168 -3.29 25.46 7.18
N LEU A 169 -3.39 26.71 6.74
CA LEU A 169 -2.70 27.21 5.55
C LEU A 169 -1.38 27.87 5.92
N PRO A 170 -0.28 27.54 5.24
CA PRO A 170 1.00 28.18 5.48
C PRO A 170 1.02 29.61 4.94
N THR A 171 1.70 30.49 5.66
CA THR A 171 2.05 31.86 5.20
C THR A 171 3.53 31.98 4.85
N ARG A 172 4.27 30.90 5.00
CA ARG A 172 5.71 30.79 4.72
C ARG A 172 6.03 29.48 4.04
N ASP A 173 7.08 29.49 3.24
CA ASP A 173 7.65 28.29 2.62
C ASP A 173 8.47 27.47 3.63
N ALA A 174 9.04 26.36 3.17
CA ALA A 174 9.86 25.47 3.99
C ALA A 174 11.16 26.12 4.52
N ASP A 175 11.64 27.16 3.86
CA ASP A 175 12.84 27.94 4.23
C ASP A 175 12.51 29.12 5.15
N GLY A 176 11.22 29.32 5.46
CA GLY A 176 10.73 30.40 6.31
C GLY A 176 10.49 31.73 5.60
N ASN A 177 10.62 31.78 4.29
CA ASN A 177 10.32 32.99 3.51
C ASN A 177 8.80 33.18 3.37
N LEU A 178 8.38 34.43 3.20
CA LEU A 178 6.97 34.75 2.97
C LEU A 178 6.43 34.04 1.73
N ASP A 179 5.40 33.23 1.90
CA ASP A 179 4.64 32.58 0.83
C ASP A 179 3.15 32.54 1.18
N GLY A 180 2.44 33.55 0.72
CA GLY A 180 0.98 33.64 0.91
C GLY A 180 0.16 32.91 -0.15
N THR A 181 0.77 32.10 -1.00
CA THR A 181 0.09 31.46 -2.15
C THR A 181 -1.10 30.61 -1.72
N ALA A 182 -0.94 29.77 -0.71
CA ALA A 182 -2.01 28.90 -0.22
C ALA A 182 -3.21 29.72 0.32
N VAL A 183 -2.91 30.75 1.12
CA VAL A 183 -3.91 31.65 1.69
C VAL A 183 -4.66 32.42 0.58
N LYS A 184 -3.94 32.99 -0.37
CA LYS A 184 -4.52 33.74 -1.50
C LYS A 184 -5.41 32.86 -2.38
N LYS A 185 -4.98 31.64 -2.68
CA LYS A 185 -5.78 30.66 -3.43
C LYS A 185 -7.07 30.28 -2.69
N ALA A 186 -6.98 30.07 -1.38
CA ALA A 186 -8.15 29.77 -0.57
C ALA A 186 -9.16 30.92 -0.54
N LEU A 187 -8.69 32.18 -0.43
CA LEU A 187 -9.54 33.37 -0.52
C LEU A 187 -10.25 33.50 -1.88
N LEU A 188 -9.54 33.25 -2.98
CA LEU A 188 -10.11 33.25 -4.32
C LEU A 188 -11.12 32.12 -4.56
N ALA A 189 -10.91 30.96 -3.92
CA ALA A 189 -11.80 29.83 -4.02
C ALA A 189 -13.19 30.08 -3.38
N GLY A 190 -13.31 31.14 -2.64
CA GLY A 190 -14.57 31.58 -2.05
C GLY A 190 -14.59 31.47 -0.54
N GLY A 191 -14.34 32.59 0.10
CA GLY A 191 -14.48 32.65 1.53
C GLY A 191 -13.58 33.67 2.20
N SER A 192 -13.68 33.65 3.51
CA SER A 192 -12.72 34.27 4.40
C SER A 192 -12.04 33.19 5.23
N LEU A 193 -10.92 33.52 5.82
CA LEU A 193 -10.13 32.60 6.63
C LEU A 193 -10.05 33.09 8.07
N GLY A 194 -10.10 32.17 9.02
CA GLY A 194 -9.83 32.49 10.42
C GLY A 194 -8.35 32.67 10.65
N ILE A 195 -7.99 33.59 11.52
CA ILE A 195 -6.60 33.86 11.87
C ILE A 195 -6.52 34.34 13.32
N SER A 196 -5.46 33.93 14.01
CA SER A 196 -5.11 34.44 15.34
C SER A 196 -3.81 35.22 15.29
N TYR A 197 -3.71 36.29 16.08
CA TYR A 197 -2.54 37.16 16.14
C TYR A 197 -2.48 37.90 17.50
N ASN A 198 -1.39 38.59 17.74
CA ASN A 198 -1.27 39.49 18.86
C ASN A 198 -1.73 40.90 18.49
N SER A 199 -2.92 41.28 18.93
CA SER A 199 -3.47 42.61 18.71
C SER A 199 -2.73 43.62 19.58
N ARG A 200 -2.08 44.59 18.92
CA ARG A 200 -1.30 45.66 19.53
C ARG A 200 -1.81 47.01 19.04
N ALA A 201 -1.02 48.03 19.22
CA ALA A 201 -1.37 49.38 18.76
C ALA A 201 -1.45 49.49 17.23
N TYR A 202 -2.53 50.03 16.76
CA TYR A 202 -2.73 50.26 15.33
C TYR A 202 -2.20 51.62 14.89
N ASN A 203 -1.71 51.70 13.65
CA ASN A 203 -1.46 52.98 12.97
C ASN A 203 -2.68 53.38 12.14
N TYR A 204 -2.86 54.67 12.01
CA TYR A 204 -3.91 55.35 11.22
C TYR A 204 -3.22 56.20 10.19
N VAL A 205 -3.24 55.74 8.93
CA VAL A 205 -2.41 56.28 7.86
C VAL A 205 -3.22 56.52 6.60
N ASP A 206 -2.67 57.29 5.66
CA ASP A 206 -3.25 57.44 4.34
C ASP A 206 -2.56 56.48 3.36
N TYR A 207 -3.34 55.75 2.60
CA TYR A 207 -2.88 54.90 1.51
C TYR A 207 -3.62 55.27 0.22
N ASN A 208 -2.91 55.89 -0.70
CA ASN A 208 -3.45 56.37 -1.98
C ASN A 208 -4.68 57.27 -1.85
N GLY A 209 -4.69 58.17 -0.88
CA GLY A 209 -5.78 59.08 -0.60
C GLY A 209 -6.95 58.50 0.20
N THR A 210 -6.82 57.26 0.68
CA THR A 210 -7.80 56.56 1.53
C THR A 210 -7.24 56.37 2.92
N PRO A 211 -7.95 56.85 3.98
CA PRO A 211 -7.55 56.54 5.34
C PRO A 211 -7.64 55.03 5.60
N VAL A 212 -6.59 54.42 6.07
CA VAL A 212 -6.53 52.97 6.42
C VAL A 212 -5.93 52.80 7.80
N LYS A 213 -6.24 51.67 8.40
CA LYS A 213 -5.71 51.20 9.66
C LYS A 213 -4.73 50.07 9.41
N THR A 214 -3.56 50.11 10.00
CA THR A 214 -2.51 49.09 9.79
C THR A 214 -2.02 48.50 11.13
N GLN A 215 -1.54 47.31 11.09
CA GLN A 215 -1.04 46.55 12.23
C GLN A 215 0.28 45.84 11.88
N PHE A 216 1.29 46.08 12.71
CA PHE A 216 2.52 45.30 12.75
C PHE A 216 3.07 45.27 14.16
N GLY A 217 3.10 44.13 14.80
CA GLY A 217 3.54 43.95 16.17
C GLY A 217 4.97 43.41 16.31
N GLY A 218 5.71 43.35 15.20
CA GLY A 218 7.09 42.86 15.15
C GLY A 218 7.25 41.54 14.42
N PRO A 219 8.48 41.14 14.09
CA PRO A 219 8.77 39.95 13.30
C PRO A 219 8.78 38.67 14.16
N ASN A 220 8.74 38.80 15.48
CA ASN A 220 8.84 37.67 16.38
C ASN A 220 7.46 37.14 16.80
N PHE A 221 7.39 35.85 17.00
CA PHE A 221 6.22 35.22 17.58
C PHE A 221 5.92 35.84 18.96
N GLY A 222 4.65 36.09 19.20
CA GLY A 222 4.14 36.53 20.50
C GLY A 222 2.82 35.86 20.81
N ASP A 223 2.41 35.87 22.07
CA ASP A 223 1.14 35.27 22.48
C ASP A 223 -0.02 35.89 21.71
N CYS A 224 -0.83 35.04 21.13
CA CYS A 224 -2.05 35.46 20.45
C CYS A 224 -3.11 35.89 21.47
N ASN A 225 -3.77 36.99 21.20
CA ASN A 225 -4.83 37.51 22.08
C ASN A 225 -6.10 37.88 21.32
N HIS A 226 -6.10 37.76 20.02
CA HIS A 226 -7.25 38.13 19.19
C HIS A 226 -7.35 37.25 17.93
N ALA A 227 -8.59 36.90 17.57
CA ALA A 227 -8.88 36.20 16.34
C ALA A 227 -9.80 37.04 15.44
N VAL A 228 -9.51 37.02 14.16
CA VAL A 228 -10.17 37.83 13.12
C VAL A 228 -10.27 37.03 11.84
N GLN A 229 -10.73 37.69 10.75
CA GLN A 229 -10.85 37.05 9.44
C GLN A 229 -9.94 37.72 8.42
N ILE A 230 -9.22 36.92 7.64
CA ILE A 230 -8.60 37.40 6.39
C ILE A 230 -9.69 37.45 5.33
N VAL A 231 -9.87 38.57 4.68
CA VAL A 231 -10.84 38.80 3.60
C VAL A 231 -10.18 39.26 2.31
N GLY A 232 -8.86 39.38 2.29
CA GLY A 232 -8.12 39.79 1.11
C GLY A 232 -6.65 40.09 1.38
N TRP A 233 -6.02 40.75 0.43
CA TRP A 233 -4.62 41.17 0.52
C TRP A 233 -4.34 42.33 -0.42
N ASP A 234 -3.21 43.01 -0.21
CA ASP A 234 -2.61 43.97 -1.15
C ASP A 234 -1.09 43.83 -1.09
N ASP A 235 -0.47 43.35 -2.19
CA ASP A 235 0.98 43.18 -2.30
C ASP A 235 1.73 44.53 -2.42
N ASN A 236 1.04 45.60 -2.74
CA ASN A 236 1.65 46.89 -3.04
C ASN A 236 1.59 47.89 -1.88
N ILE A 237 0.93 47.56 -0.76
CA ILE A 237 0.87 48.45 0.37
C ILE A 237 2.27 48.63 1.00
N PRO A 238 2.79 49.89 1.06
CA PRO A 238 4.16 50.10 1.50
C PRO A 238 4.37 49.70 2.97
N LYS A 239 5.47 49.05 3.24
CA LYS A 239 5.87 48.61 4.59
C LYS A 239 6.02 49.77 5.57
N GLU A 240 6.39 50.98 5.10
CA GLU A 240 6.52 52.14 5.92
C GLU A 240 5.21 52.55 6.61
N LEU A 241 4.06 52.23 6.03
CA LEU A 241 2.75 52.52 6.61
C LEU A 241 2.46 51.67 7.86
N PHE A 242 3.28 50.65 8.12
CA PHE A 242 3.21 49.78 9.30
C PHE A 242 4.24 50.09 10.36
N SER A 243 5.09 51.09 10.14
CA SER A 243 6.14 51.51 11.10
C SER A 243 5.55 51.85 12.46
N SER A 244 6.04 51.20 13.51
CA SER A 244 5.53 51.34 14.87
C SER A 244 6.68 51.31 15.90
N GLY A 245 6.34 51.28 17.16
CA GLY A 245 7.29 51.03 18.26
C GLY A 245 7.96 49.64 18.18
N TYR A 246 7.44 48.73 17.37
CA TYR A 246 7.97 47.38 17.14
C TYR A 246 8.85 47.28 15.89
N GLY A 247 9.05 48.37 15.19
CA GLY A 247 9.87 48.46 13.97
C GLY A 247 9.07 48.70 12.71
N THR A 248 9.77 48.54 11.60
CA THR A 248 9.18 48.56 10.24
C THR A 248 9.29 47.15 9.63
N PRO A 249 8.23 46.63 8.98
CA PRO A 249 8.31 45.37 8.28
C PRO A 249 9.44 45.33 7.24
N GLU A 250 9.92 44.14 6.94
CA GLU A 250 10.97 43.95 5.92
C GLU A 250 10.41 44.05 4.49
N HIS A 251 9.17 43.61 4.30
CA HIS A 251 8.53 43.51 2.97
C HIS A 251 7.30 44.41 2.87
N ASP A 252 7.02 44.87 1.65
CA ASP A 252 5.73 45.47 1.30
C ASP A 252 4.65 44.37 1.32
N GLY A 253 3.39 44.82 1.39
CA GLY A 253 2.24 43.92 1.33
C GLY A 253 1.65 43.55 2.68
N ALA A 254 0.36 43.27 2.64
CA ALA A 254 -0.41 42.97 3.83
C ALA A 254 -1.66 42.12 3.52
N TRP A 255 -2.11 41.42 4.54
CA TRP A 255 -3.45 40.81 4.57
C TRP A 255 -4.49 41.89 4.89
N LEU A 256 -5.63 41.82 4.20
CA LEU A 256 -6.80 42.63 4.53
C LEU A 256 -7.65 41.88 5.53
N ILE A 257 -7.84 42.45 6.69
CA ILE A 257 -8.44 41.83 7.86
C ILE A 257 -9.81 42.46 8.16
N ARG A 258 -10.80 41.63 8.44
CA ARG A 258 -12.09 42.05 9.00
C ARG A 258 -12.13 41.72 10.48
N ASN A 259 -12.34 42.75 11.30
CA ASN A 259 -12.46 42.65 12.74
C ASN A 259 -13.91 42.34 13.19
N SER A 260 -14.09 41.99 14.43
CA SER A 260 -15.38 41.72 15.09
C SER A 260 -15.73 42.78 16.18
N TRP A 261 -15.40 44.04 15.94
CA TRP A 261 -15.66 45.14 16.85
C TRP A 261 -16.69 46.15 16.31
N GLY A 262 -17.52 45.71 15.40
CA GLY A 262 -18.48 46.59 14.73
C GLY A 262 -17.86 47.42 13.63
N ARG A 263 -18.73 48.11 12.90
CA ARG A 263 -18.31 49.00 11.83
C ARG A 263 -17.79 50.32 12.43
N ASP A 264 -16.61 50.72 12.01
CA ASP A 264 -15.97 51.98 12.32
C ASP A 264 -15.74 52.82 11.05
N GLN A 265 -15.01 53.90 11.16
CA GLN A 265 -14.67 54.75 10.01
C GLN A 265 -13.76 54.07 8.95
N TYR A 266 -13.27 52.86 9.24
CA TYR A 266 -12.45 52.04 8.35
C TYR A 266 -13.27 50.81 7.88
N ASP A 267 -14.60 50.85 7.99
CA ASP A 267 -15.51 49.77 7.66
C ASP A 267 -15.24 48.45 8.40
N GLY A 268 -14.65 48.51 9.60
CA GLY A 268 -14.23 47.34 10.39
C GLY A 268 -13.05 46.58 9.82
N LEU A 269 -12.34 47.17 8.84
CA LEU A 269 -11.22 46.56 8.14
C LEU A 269 -9.89 47.15 8.60
N PHE A 270 -8.83 46.41 8.50
CA PHE A 270 -7.46 46.88 8.65
C PHE A 270 -6.49 46.01 7.86
N TYR A 271 -5.31 46.56 7.58
CA TYR A 271 -4.22 45.80 6.96
C TYR A 271 -3.26 45.29 8.02
N MET A 272 -2.90 44.00 7.91
CA MET A 272 -1.89 43.34 8.73
C MET A 272 -0.69 43.00 7.86
N SER A 273 0.48 43.51 8.18
CA SER A 273 1.71 43.22 7.42
C SER A 273 1.92 41.71 7.24
N TYR A 274 2.41 41.29 6.08
CA TYR A 274 2.85 39.90 5.87
C TYR A 274 3.96 39.47 6.84
N ASP A 275 4.76 40.42 7.31
CA ASP A 275 5.83 40.19 8.28
C ASP A 275 5.35 40.11 9.72
N GLU A 276 4.06 40.23 10.03
CA GLU A 276 3.53 40.08 11.37
C GLU A 276 3.89 38.68 11.94
N GLY A 277 4.80 38.68 12.92
CA GLY A 277 5.37 37.45 13.46
C GLY A 277 4.43 36.66 14.36
N SER A 278 3.36 37.30 14.84
CA SER A 278 2.37 36.64 15.71
C SER A 278 1.24 35.94 14.95
N ILE A 279 1.23 36.01 13.61
CA ILE A 279 0.24 35.31 12.80
C ILE A 279 0.35 33.80 13.06
N THR A 280 -0.75 33.22 13.45
CA THR A 280 -0.87 31.77 13.66
C THR A 280 -2.29 31.29 13.33
N GLU A 281 -2.44 29.99 13.20
CA GLU A 281 -3.74 29.35 13.01
C GLU A 281 -4.53 29.90 11.82
N VAL A 282 -3.89 30.16 10.67
CA VAL A 282 -4.61 30.55 9.45
C VAL A 282 -5.45 29.35 9.01
N MET A 283 -6.74 29.46 9.24
CA MET A 283 -7.67 28.34 9.10
C MET A 283 -8.68 28.59 8.01
N GLN A 284 -8.75 27.65 7.08
CA GLN A 284 -9.88 27.50 6.18
C GLN A 284 -10.88 26.53 6.78
N TYR A 285 -12.13 26.96 6.92
CA TYR A 285 -13.24 26.08 7.27
C TYR A 285 -14.03 25.75 6.02
N VAL A 286 -14.29 24.48 5.80
CA VAL A 286 -15.09 23.99 4.67
C VAL A 286 -16.30 23.24 5.23
N LEU A 287 -17.49 23.75 4.92
CA LEU A 287 -18.75 23.11 5.24
C LEU A 287 -19.17 22.18 4.09
N ASP A 288 -19.84 21.09 4.44
CA ASP A 288 -20.62 20.36 3.46
C ASP A 288 -21.87 21.16 3.13
N THR A 289 -21.85 21.87 1.99
CA THR A 289 -22.92 22.74 1.54
C THR A 289 -24.06 22.00 0.84
N THR A 290 -24.01 20.67 0.81
CA THR A 290 -25.15 19.85 0.31
C THR A 290 -26.38 20.13 1.17
N PRO A 291 -27.55 20.39 0.58
CA PRO A 291 -28.77 20.54 1.34
C PRO A 291 -28.98 19.35 2.29
N ASP A 292 -29.39 19.65 3.51
CA ASP A 292 -29.61 18.66 4.58
C ASP A 292 -28.34 17.85 4.97
N SER A 293 -27.18 18.45 4.80
CA SER A 293 -25.90 17.77 5.13
C SER A 293 -25.79 17.41 6.62
N ALA A 294 -26.39 18.19 7.48
CA ALA A 294 -26.45 17.90 8.92
C ALA A 294 -27.21 16.60 9.23
N GLU A 295 -28.20 16.24 8.40
CA GLU A 295 -29.04 15.06 8.56
C GLU A 295 -28.62 13.90 7.64
N ALA A 296 -27.46 14.01 6.96
CA ALA A 296 -27.03 13.03 5.97
C ALA A 296 -26.62 11.68 6.59
N TYR A 297 -26.37 11.64 7.90
CA TYR A 297 -26.02 10.44 8.64
C TYR A 297 -26.85 10.34 9.91
N ASP A 298 -27.21 9.12 10.25
CA ASP A 298 -28.01 8.82 11.44
C ASP A 298 -27.14 8.75 12.70
N HIS A 299 -25.88 8.28 12.55
CA HIS A 299 -24.95 8.10 13.65
C HIS A 299 -23.58 8.70 13.36
N LEU A 300 -23.00 9.30 14.41
CA LEU A 300 -21.62 9.76 14.46
C LEU A 300 -20.86 9.00 15.55
N TYR A 301 -20.13 7.96 15.15
CA TYR A 301 -19.25 7.21 16.03
C TYR A 301 -17.99 8.02 16.33
N GLN A 302 -17.80 8.33 17.58
CA GLN A 302 -16.66 9.13 18.02
C GLN A 302 -16.35 8.92 19.50
N TYR A 303 -15.08 9.10 19.88
CA TYR A 303 -14.63 9.16 21.24
C TYR A 303 -13.92 10.49 21.55
N ASP A 304 -13.41 11.16 20.51
CA ASP A 304 -12.58 12.36 20.61
C ASP A 304 -13.44 13.64 20.65
N GLY A 305 -14.02 13.92 21.81
CA GLY A 305 -14.86 15.11 22.01
C GLY A 305 -14.07 16.42 22.08
N THR A 306 -12.81 16.39 22.47
CA THR A 306 -11.93 17.56 22.53
C THR A 306 -11.01 17.70 21.30
N GLY A 307 -10.98 16.70 20.46
CA GLY A 307 -10.25 16.72 19.18
C GLY A 307 -8.73 16.79 19.29
N TRP A 308 -8.09 17.24 18.25
CA TRP A 308 -6.65 17.26 18.14
C TRP A 308 -6.00 18.26 19.11
N SER A 309 -5.30 17.77 20.08
CA SER A 309 -4.48 18.56 21.01
C SER A 309 -3.07 17.99 21.17
N MET A 310 -2.87 16.74 20.81
CA MET A 310 -1.59 16.03 20.86
C MET A 310 -1.36 15.26 19.57
N SER A 311 -0.11 15.10 19.17
CA SER A 311 0.28 14.20 18.06
C SER A 311 1.19 13.12 18.60
N VAL A 312 0.97 11.88 18.17
CA VAL A 312 1.77 10.74 18.58
C VAL A 312 2.40 10.01 17.40
N GLY A 313 3.52 9.39 17.64
CA GLY A 313 4.26 8.65 16.64
C GLY A 313 5.30 7.71 17.25
N GLY A 314 6.09 7.11 16.36
CA GLY A 314 7.21 6.25 16.72
C GLY A 314 8.53 7.01 16.84
N GLU A 315 9.63 6.33 16.57
CA GLU A 315 10.98 6.89 16.67
C GLU A 315 11.23 8.00 15.63
N GLU A 316 10.71 7.83 14.44
CA GLU A 316 10.89 8.75 13.31
C GLU A 316 9.57 9.46 12.98
N MET A 317 9.59 10.79 12.81
CA MET A 317 8.37 11.55 12.50
C MET A 317 7.78 11.28 11.11
N ASN A 318 8.59 10.78 10.19
CA ASN A 318 8.17 10.42 8.84
C ASN A 318 7.87 8.92 8.66
N ALA A 319 7.97 8.14 9.73
CA ALA A 319 7.59 6.73 9.70
C ALA A 319 6.06 6.60 9.74
N PRO A 320 5.49 5.61 9.03
CA PRO A 320 4.07 5.31 9.11
C PRO A 320 3.66 4.91 10.53
N VAL A 321 2.52 5.41 10.96
CA VAL A 321 1.88 5.07 12.23
C VAL A 321 0.42 4.74 11.98
N SER A 322 -0.04 3.64 12.51
CA SER A 322 -1.44 3.26 12.42
C SER A 322 -2.18 3.65 13.68
N MET A 323 -3.38 4.18 13.51
CA MET A 323 -4.34 4.43 14.58
C MET A 323 -5.61 3.63 14.31
N ALA A 324 -6.34 3.31 15.36
CA ALA A 324 -7.64 2.67 15.23
C ALA A 324 -8.58 3.07 16.35
N ASN A 325 -9.87 3.18 16.03
CA ASN A 325 -10.96 3.16 16.99
C ASN A 325 -11.80 1.90 16.78
N VAL A 326 -12.24 1.33 17.87
CA VAL A 326 -13.16 0.20 17.91
C VAL A 326 -14.53 0.70 18.35
N PHE A 327 -15.52 0.53 17.48
CA PHE A 327 -16.90 0.91 17.74
C PHE A 327 -17.81 -0.32 17.79
N THR A 328 -18.98 -0.16 18.33
CA THR A 328 -20.04 -1.17 18.30
C THR A 328 -21.22 -0.61 17.56
N ALA A 329 -21.64 -1.24 16.46
CA ALA A 329 -22.79 -0.82 15.68
C ALA A 329 -24.08 -0.84 16.53
N THR A 330 -24.82 0.27 16.53
CA THR A 330 -26.03 0.46 17.36
C THR A 330 -27.30 -0.05 16.69
N SER A 331 -27.22 -0.28 15.39
CA SER A 331 -28.28 -0.86 14.56
C SER A 331 -27.66 -1.62 13.39
N ASP A 332 -28.48 -2.27 12.56
CA ASP A 332 -28.05 -2.62 11.21
C ASP A 332 -27.84 -1.32 10.44
N GLU A 333 -26.62 -1.07 9.97
CA GLU A 333 -26.25 0.23 9.43
C GLU A 333 -25.16 0.13 8.37
N THR A 334 -24.96 1.20 7.63
CA THR A 334 -23.95 1.29 6.57
C THR A 334 -22.96 2.43 6.86
N LEU A 335 -21.69 2.10 6.98
CA LEU A 335 -20.59 3.07 7.06
C LEU A 335 -20.41 3.75 5.70
N LYS A 336 -20.46 5.08 5.68
CA LYS A 336 -20.40 5.89 4.45
C LYS A 336 -19.29 6.92 4.41
N ALA A 337 -18.78 7.32 5.56
CA ALA A 337 -17.66 8.23 5.65
C ALA A 337 -16.86 8.01 6.94
N VAL A 338 -15.61 8.42 6.91
CA VAL A 338 -14.73 8.49 8.07
C VAL A 338 -14.09 9.87 8.13
N SER A 339 -13.74 10.32 9.32
CA SER A 339 -13.01 11.57 9.47
C SER A 339 -11.88 11.45 10.46
N PHE A 340 -10.83 12.19 10.21
CA PHE A 340 -9.65 12.26 11.06
C PHE A 340 -8.91 13.57 10.85
N TYR A 341 -7.91 13.82 11.69
CA TYR A 341 -7.02 14.96 11.50
C TYR A 341 -5.72 14.51 10.83
N THR A 342 -5.20 15.35 9.96
CA THR A 342 -3.80 15.31 9.54
C THR A 342 -3.01 16.35 10.29
N THR A 343 -1.75 16.05 10.57
CA THR A 343 -0.91 16.85 11.47
C THR A 343 0.22 17.58 10.76
N ASP A 344 0.46 17.26 9.50
CA ASP A 344 1.49 17.89 8.66
C ASP A 344 0.96 18.06 7.22
N ALA A 345 1.64 18.87 6.43
CA ALA A 345 1.32 19.02 5.02
C ALA A 345 1.69 17.77 4.22
N ASN A 346 0.92 17.50 3.17
CA ASN A 346 1.05 16.34 2.29
C ASN A 346 0.99 14.99 3.05
N ALA A 347 0.26 14.96 4.15
CA ALA A 347 0.04 13.75 4.92
C ALA A 347 -0.64 12.68 4.05
N GLN A 348 -0.08 11.47 4.06
CA GLN A 348 -0.61 10.32 3.34
C GLN A 348 -1.38 9.44 4.32
N TYR A 349 -2.45 8.82 3.83
CA TYR A 349 -3.25 7.93 4.64
C TYR A 349 -3.70 6.68 3.87
N SER A 350 -3.94 5.61 4.62
CA SER A 350 -4.65 4.43 4.14
C SER A 350 -5.70 3.99 5.17
N ILE A 351 -6.89 3.65 4.70
CA ILE A 351 -8.04 3.29 5.53
C ILE A 351 -8.41 1.83 5.31
N GLN A 352 -8.56 1.09 6.41
CA GLN A 352 -9.11 -0.25 6.42
C GLN A 352 -10.21 -0.36 7.48
N VAL A 353 -11.18 -1.20 7.26
CA VAL A 353 -12.25 -1.52 8.21
C VAL A 353 -12.21 -3.01 8.51
N TYR A 354 -12.26 -3.37 9.79
CA TYR A 354 -12.31 -4.76 10.24
C TYR A 354 -13.57 -5.02 11.03
N THR A 355 -14.09 -6.22 10.87
CA THR A 355 -15.09 -6.82 11.74
C THR A 355 -14.58 -8.15 12.28
N GLN A 356 -15.37 -8.81 13.10
CA GLN A 356 -14.96 -10.06 13.80
C GLN A 356 -13.67 -9.85 14.59
N LEU A 357 -13.68 -8.81 15.43
CA LEU A 357 -12.54 -8.46 16.28
C LEU A 357 -12.32 -9.51 17.38
N PRO A 358 -11.10 -9.62 17.93
CA PRO A 358 -10.83 -10.51 19.06
C PRO A 358 -11.75 -10.23 20.25
N GLU A 359 -12.29 -11.28 20.86
CA GLU A 359 -13.22 -11.16 22.00
C GLU A 359 -12.54 -10.55 23.26
N ASP A 360 -11.23 -10.72 23.39
CA ASP A 360 -10.44 -10.17 24.50
C ASP A 360 -10.22 -8.65 24.41
N GLY A 361 -10.60 -8.02 23.29
CA GLY A 361 -10.43 -6.59 23.07
C GLY A 361 -8.99 -6.11 22.91
N GLY A 362 -8.02 -7.02 22.80
CA GLY A 362 -6.59 -6.69 22.78
C GLY A 362 -6.04 -6.17 21.44
N SER A 363 -6.86 -6.14 20.39
CA SER A 363 -6.42 -5.71 19.07
C SER A 363 -7.58 -5.15 18.24
N PRO A 364 -7.35 -4.10 17.44
CA PRO A 364 -8.33 -3.59 16.49
C PRO A 364 -8.37 -4.37 15.17
N ILE A 365 -7.54 -5.40 15.00
CA ILE A 365 -7.48 -6.21 13.79
C ILE A 365 -8.43 -7.39 13.94
N GLY A 366 -9.40 -7.47 13.04
CA GLY A 366 -10.38 -8.55 12.98
C GLY A 366 -10.05 -9.60 11.93
N GLU A 367 -10.78 -10.71 11.98
CA GLU A 367 -10.66 -11.80 11.00
C GLU A 367 -11.25 -11.42 9.63
N ALA A 368 -12.19 -10.48 9.60
CA ALA A 368 -12.80 -9.97 8.38
C ALA A 368 -12.40 -8.54 8.11
N LYS A 369 -11.97 -8.23 6.89
CA LYS A 369 -11.65 -6.88 6.42
C LYS A 369 -12.55 -6.48 5.27
N ALA A 370 -12.90 -5.20 5.20
CA ALA A 370 -13.78 -4.68 4.16
C ALA A 370 -13.07 -4.54 2.82
N TYR A 371 -11.84 -4.06 2.81
CA TYR A 371 -11.13 -3.71 1.58
C TYR A 371 -9.98 -4.68 1.33
N LYS A 372 -9.92 -5.21 0.11
CA LYS A 372 -8.78 -6.01 -0.34
C LYS A 372 -7.50 -5.18 -0.30
N GLU A 373 -7.54 -4.01 -0.91
CA GLU A 373 -6.53 -2.98 -0.81
C GLU A 373 -7.09 -1.80 -0.01
N PRO A 374 -6.37 -1.27 0.99
CA PRO A 374 -6.83 -0.13 1.75
C PRO A 374 -7.15 1.07 0.87
N ILE A 375 -8.10 1.89 1.29
CA ILE A 375 -8.42 3.16 0.63
C ILE A 375 -7.31 4.16 0.96
N THR A 376 -6.65 4.70 -0.05
CA THR A 376 -5.51 5.61 0.13
C THR A 376 -5.81 7.02 -0.35
N GLY A 377 -5.13 7.98 0.23
CA GLY A 377 -5.20 9.38 -0.18
C GLY A 377 -4.09 10.24 0.41
N THR A 378 -4.11 11.51 0.02
CA THR A 378 -3.16 12.52 0.49
C THR A 378 -3.91 13.82 0.76
N GLU A 379 -3.63 14.44 1.91
CA GLU A 379 -4.15 15.77 2.25
C GLU A 379 -3.04 16.82 2.21
N ALA A 380 -3.30 17.88 1.48
CA ALA A 380 -2.29 18.93 1.23
C ALA A 380 -1.90 19.72 2.48
N TYR A 381 -2.86 19.89 3.39
CA TYR A 381 -2.70 20.73 4.58
C TYR A 381 -3.12 19.99 5.85
N PRO A 382 -2.48 20.27 6.99
CA PRO A 382 -2.95 19.74 8.26
C PRO A 382 -4.33 20.32 8.61
N GLY A 383 -5.10 19.53 9.31
CA GLY A 383 -6.45 19.89 9.74
C GLY A 383 -7.38 18.68 9.85
N TYR A 384 -8.66 18.97 10.01
CA TYR A 384 -9.72 17.97 10.04
C TYR A 384 -10.19 17.64 8.62
N HIS A 385 -10.35 16.36 8.31
CA HIS A 385 -10.76 15.91 6.98
C HIS A 385 -11.82 14.82 7.07
N THR A 386 -12.90 14.98 6.32
CA THR A 386 -13.90 13.94 6.12
C THR A 386 -13.63 13.23 4.79
N ILE A 387 -13.46 11.93 4.85
CA ILE A 387 -13.25 11.07 3.68
C ILE A 387 -14.56 10.36 3.39
N TYR A 388 -15.22 10.76 2.31
CA TYR A 388 -16.42 10.10 1.82
C TYR A 388 -16.04 8.82 1.08
N LEU A 389 -16.68 7.72 1.47
CA LEU A 389 -16.53 6.44 0.78
C LEU A 389 -17.38 6.44 -0.48
N ASP A 390 -16.87 5.90 -1.57
CA ASP A 390 -17.66 5.64 -2.77
C ASP A 390 -18.69 4.53 -2.48
N GLU A 391 -19.78 4.44 -3.25
CA GLU A 391 -20.85 3.47 -3.00
C GLU A 391 -20.36 2.01 -2.95
N ASP A 392 -19.35 1.67 -3.74
CA ASP A 392 -18.72 0.36 -3.76
C ASP A 392 -17.71 0.13 -2.61
N GLN A 393 -17.44 1.17 -1.81
CA GLN A 393 -16.61 1.14 -0.61
C GLN A 393 -17.43 1.20 0.68
N TRP A 394 -18.73 1.41 0.60
CA TRP A 394 -19.59 1.40 1.77
C TRP A 394 -19.54 0.05 2.47
N VAL A 395 -19.70 0.06 3.79
CA VAL A 395 -19.58 -1.15 4.61
C VAL A 395 -20.84 -1.35 5.43
N ASN A 396 -21.51 -2.47 5.21
CA ASN A 396 -22.64 -2.91 6.02
C ASN A 396 -22.16 -3.51 7.34
N LEU A 397 -22.77 -3.07 8.42
CA LEU A 397 -22.49 -3.48 9.79
C LEU A 397 -23.77 -4.01 10.42
N ALA A 398 -23.68 -5.09 11.18
CA ALA A 398 -24.83 -5.65 11.88
C ALA A 398 -24.97 -5.05 13.29
N GLU A 399 -26.20 -4.91 13.79
CA GLU A 399 -26.47 -4.46 15.15
C GLU A 399 -25.65 -5.28 16.17
N GLY A 400 -24.94 -4.59 17.07
CA GLY A 400 -24.11 -5.19 18.11
C GLY A 400 -22.76 -5.70 17.63
N GLU A 401 -22.45 -5.60 16.32
CA GLU A 401 -21.13 -5.99 15.79
C GLU A 401 -20.05 -4.98 16.19
N LYS A 402 -18.97 -5.47 16.75
CA LYS A 402 -17.77 -4.66 16.93
C LYS A 402 -17.02 -4.54 15.62
N TYR A 403 -16.69 -3.33 15.26
CA TYR A 403 -15.86 -3.03 14.09
C TYR A 403 -14.79 -2.03 14.44
N SER A 404 -13.71 -2.06 13.71
CA SER A 404 -12.66 -1.06 13.81
C SER A 404 -12.46 -0.32 12.50
N ILE A 405 -12.09 0.94 12.63
CA ILE A 405 -11.53 1.71 11.53
C ILE A 405 -10.05 1.87 11.83
N VAL A 406 -9.21 1.42 10.91
CA VAL A 406 -7.76 1.50 11.01
C VAL A 406 -7.27 2.48 9.96
N VAL A 407 -6.60 3.52 10.39
CA VAL A 407 -5.99 4.51 9.48
C VAL A 407 -4.50 4.53 9.72
N THR A 408 -3.74 4.20 8.69
CA THR A 408 -2.28 4.35 8.71
C THR A 408 -1.92 5.70 8.14
N MET A 409 -1.19 6.48 8.90
CA MET A 409 -0.79 7.85 8.59
C MET A 409 0.71 7.93 8.35
N GLU A 410 1.11 8.73 7.37
CA GLU A 410 2.51 9.04 7.11
C GLU A 410 2.65 10.54 6.82
N ASN A 411 3.62 11.17 7.46
CA ASN A 411 4.00 12.56 7.23
C ASN A 411 5.34 12.63 6.51
N PRO A 412 5.37 12.63 5.17
CA PRO A 412 6.62 12.58 4.40
C PRO A 412 7.59 13.72 4.71
N LEU A 413 7.08 14.87 5.11
CA LEU A 413 7.91 16.03 5.49
C LEU A 413 8.54 15.89 6.88
N GLY A 414 8.01 15.02 7.74
CA GLY A 414 8.59 14.69 9.04
C GLY A 414 8.66 15.85 10.02
N ARG A 415 7.71 16.80 9.98
CA ARG A 415 7.67 17.97 10.86
C ARG A 415 6.78 17.78 12.07
N ALA A 416 5.89 16.80 12.04
CA ALA A 416 5.01 16.42 13.12
C ALA A 416 4.79 14.91 13.13
N PHE A 417 4.53 14.34 14.32
CA PHE A 417 4.06 12.97 14.44
C PHE A 417 2.68 12.81 13.77
N PRO A 418 2.43 11.69 13.08
CA PRO A 418 1.32 11.63 12.13
C PRO A 418 -0.06 11.43 12.74
N VAL A 419 -0.19 10.92 13.96
CA VAL A 419 -1.48 10.58 14.56
C VAL A 419 -1.93 11.65 15.54
N ALA A 420 -3.09 12.24 15.31
CA ALA A 420 -3.71 13.20 16.22
C ALA A 420 -4.48 12.49 17.35
N THR A 421 -4.27 12.94 18.57
CA THR A 421 -4.97 12.48 19.75
C THR A 421 -5.47 13.64 20.58
N GLU A 422 -6.38 13.36 21.49
CA GLU A 422 -6.72 14.23 22.60
C GLU A 422 -5.63 14.17 23.68
N MET A 423 -5.68 15.11 24.60
CA MET A 423 -4.88 15.05 25.82
C MET A 423 -5.67 15.51 27.03
N ASN A 424 -5.26 15.06 28.22
CA ASN A 424 -5.66 15.66 29.48
C ASN A 424 -4.63 16.68 29.90
N GLY A 425 -5.01 17.93 30.11
CA GLY A 425 -4.08 18.97 30.45
C GLY A 425 -4.72 20.27 30.91
N ASN A 426 -3.94 21.10 31.58
CA ASN A 426 -4.27 22.50 31.81
C ASN A 426 -3.36 23.37 30.94
N PHE A 427 -3.94 24.28 30.23
CA PHE A 427 -3.20 25.29 29.48
C PHE A 427 -3.90 26.64 29.64
N ASP A 428 -3.13 27.65 30.07
CA ASP A 428 -3.61 28.97 30.47
C ASP A 428 -4.79 28.84 31.47
N ASN A 429 -5.96 29.31 31.08
CA ASN A 429 -7.16 29.29 31.94
C ASN A 429 -8.14 28.16 31.54
N VAL A 430 -7.71 27.20 30.74
CA VAL A 430 -8.53 26.13 30.22
C VAL A 430 -8.04 24.75 30.67
N ARG A 431 -8.96 23.95 31.17
CA ARG A 431 -8.76 22.54 31.45
C ARG A 431 -9.34 21.71 30.32
N CYS A 432 -8.51 20.90 29.69
CA CYS A 432 -8.95 19.88 28.75
C CYS A 432 -9.11 18.55 29.48
N VAL A 433 -10.28 17.97 29.39
CA VAL A 433 -10.63 16.66 29.95
C VAL A 433 -11.03 15.76 28.78
N ALA A 434 -10.27 14.71 28.59
CA ALA A 434 -10.53 13.68 27.60
C ALA A 434 -10.60 12.32 28.32
N ASN A 435 -11.73 11.65 28.23
CA ASN A 435 -11.90 10.32 28.75
C ASN A 435 -11.46 9.31 27.70
N ILE A 436 -10.89 8.21 28.16
CA ILE A 436 -10.55 7.06 27.35
C ILE A 436 -10.79 5.80 28.16
N GLU A 437 -11.37 4.79 27.54
CA GLU A 437 -11.60 3.48 28.15
C GLU A 437 -10.75 2.42 27.41
N GLU A 438 -10.43 1.35 28.13
CA GLU A 438 -9.74 0.19 27.56
C GLU A 438 -10.50 -0.36 26.36
N GLY A 439 -9.80 -0.55 25.23
CA GLY A 439 -10.36 -1.12 24.02
C GLY A 439 -11.02 -0.14 23.05
N GLU A 440 -11.00 1.16 23.32
CA GLU A 440 -11.56 2.19 22.43
C GLU A 440 -10.59 2.59 21.32
N SER A 441 -9.38 3.01 21.70
CA SER A 441 -8.38 3.57 20.79
C SER A 441 -7.05 2.83 20.86
N PHE A 442 -6.48 2.59 19.71
CA PHE A 442 -5.21 1.88 19.55
C PHE A 442 -4.25 2.64 18.66
N VAL A 443 -2.96 2.46 18.91
CA VAL A 443 -1.88 2.92 18.02
C VAL A 443 -0.89 1.80 17.75
N ASN A 444 -0.32 1.80 16.55
CA ASN A 444 0.80 0.94 16.17
C ASN A 444 1.89 1.83 15.58
N VAL A 445 2.96 2.02 16.36
CA VAL A 445 4.05 2.95 16.04
C VAL A 445 5.27 2.25 15.43
N ASN A 446 5.33 0.93 15.49
CA ASN A 446 6.47 0.12 15.03
C ASN A 446 6.14 -0.83 13.87
N GLY A 447 4.86 -0.90 13.45
CA GLY A 447 4.39 -1.82 12.43
C GLY A 447 4.15 -3.27 12.90
N GLU A 448 4.43 -3.58 14.16
CA GLU A 448 4.32 -4.93 14.72
C GLU A 448 3.20 -5.04 15.75
N ASP A 449 3.22 -4.21 16.78
CA ASP A 449 2.34 -4.33 17.94
C ASP A 449 1.30 -3.21 18.02
N TRP A 450 0.06 -3.58 18.30
CA TRP A 450 -0.99 -2.65 18.66
C TRP A 450 -0.97 -2.37 20.16
N LEU A 451 -0.97 -1.12 20.51
CA LEU A 451 -0.98 -0.64 21.89
C LEU A 451 -2.32 0.02 22.18
N ASP A 452 -2.99 -0.38 23.23
CA ASP A 452 -4.16 0.31 23.76
C ASP A 452 -3.74 1.68 24.28
N LEU A 453 -4.35 2.72 23.78
CA LEU A 453 -3.93 4.10 24.07
C LEU A 453 -4.27 4.50 25.51
N GLU A 454 -5.26 3.86 26.14
CA GLU A 454 -5.56 4.03 27.57
C GLU A 454 -4.36 3.60 28.42
N GLU A 455 -3.81 2.43 28.15
CA GLU A 455 -2.63 1.92 28.86
C GLU A 455 -1.39 2.80 28.61
N VAL A 456 -1.16 3.20 27.36
CA VAL A 456 -0.07 4.12 26.99
C VAL A 456 -0.24 5.45 27.71
N GLY A 457 -1.45 6.02 27.70
CA GLY A 457 -1.73 7.34 28.24
C GLY A 457 -1.48 7.47 29.74
N THR A 458 -1.70 6.41 30.53
CA THR A 458 -1.49 6.42 31.97
C THR A 458 -0.01 6.56 32.40
N ASN A 459 0.90 6.36 31.45
CA ASN A 459 2.33 6.32 31.67
C ASN A 459 3.07 7.65 31.41
N TYR A 460 2.37 8.68 30.93
CA TYR A 460 2.97 9.98 30.66
C TYR A 460 2.58 11.04 31.70
N THR A 461 3.56 11.80 32.16
CA THR A 461 3.38 13.09 32.82
C THR A 461 4.39 14.05 32.21
N ALA A 462 3.95 15.19 31.72
CA ALA A 462 4.83 16.16 31.10
C ALA A 462 4.37 17.59 31.35
N HIS A 463 5.34 18.47 31.56
CA HIS A 463 5.14 19.89 31.34
C HIS A 463 5.31 20.15 29.84
N VAL A 464 4.31 20.77 29.24
CA VAL A 464 4.25 21.00 27.82
C VAL A 464 4.41 22.49 27.57
N LYS A 465 5.48 22.84 26.87
CA LYS A 465 5.75 24.23 26.51
C LYS A 465 5.99 24.36 25.03
N ARG A 466 5.32 25.34 24.42
CA ARG A 466 5.64 25.72 23.07
C ARG A 466 6.98 26.43 22.99
N VAL A 467 7.88 25.94 22.18
CA VAL A 467 9.09 26.64 21.76
C VAL A 467 8.78 27.37 20.45
N ALA A 468 9.20 28.62 20.31
CA ALA A 468 8.95 29.44 19.12
C ALA A 468 9.33 28.69 17.84
N GLY A 469 8.33 28.43 16.96
CA GLY A 469 8.50 27.73 15.70
C GLY A 469 8.42 26.20 15.79
N SER A 470 8.25 25.59 16.95
CA SER A 470 8.00 24.16 17.11
C SER A 470 6.97 23.89 18.20
N SER A 471 6.20 22.83 18.04
CA SER A 471 5.30 22.30 19.06
C SER A 471 5.96 21.06 19.61
N SER A 472 6.92 21.21 20.53
CA SER A 472 7.58 20.08 21.17
C SER A 472 7.29 20.10 22.66
N ALA A 473 7.14 18.94 23.25
CA ALA A 473 7.12 18.79 24.68
C ALA A 473 8.56 18.84 25.21
N GLU A 474 8.81 19.74 26.13
CA GLU A 474 10.05 19.72 26.91
C GLU A 474 9.79 18.86 28.15
N ASP A 475 10.75 18.04 28.54
CA ASP A 475 10.72 17.21 29.74
C ASP A 475 9.72 16.06 29.78
N LEU A 476 9.45 15.42 28.62
CA LEU A 476 8.75 14.14 28.59
C LEU A 476 9.57 13.08 29.32
N GLN A 477 8.99 12.55 30.39
CA GLN A 477 9.54 11.39 31.08
C GLN A 477 8.72 10.15 30.67
N ASP A 478 9.32 9.32 29.81
CA ASP A 478 8.78 8.01 29.51
C ASP A 478 8.82 7.12 30.75
N LYS A 479 7.68 6.63 31.16
CA LYS A 479 7.59 5.67 32.26
C LYS A 479 7.79 4.24 31.72
N PRO A 480 8.35 3.33 32.52
CA PRO A 480 8.56 1.94 32.09
C PRO A 480 7.27 1.30 31.59
N GLY A 481 7.29 0.82 30.34
CA GLY A 481 6.18 0.13 29.67
C GLY A 481 5.58 0.85 28.47
N THR A 482 5.97 2.11 28.19
CA THR A 482 5.48 2.89 27.04
C THR A 482 6.47 2.94 25.89
N SER A 483 7.34 1.97 25.78
CA SER A 483 8.43 1.98 24.79
C SER A 483 7.92 2.20 23.35
N GLY A 484 8.48 3.23 22.72
CA GLY A 484 8.31 3.52 21.30
C GLY A 484 7.26 4.57 20.96
N VAL A 485 6.38 4.97 21.88
CA VAL A 485 5.43 6.05 21.62
C VAL A 485 6.01 7.41 22.03
N ASN A 486 6.15 8.31 21.05
CA ASN A 486 6.56 9.68 21.24
C ASN A 486 5.39 10.63 21.03
N ILE A 487 5.38 11.74 21.76
CA ILE A 487 4.31 12.73 21.72
C ILE A 487 4.82 14.13 21.35
N GLN A 488 3.93 14.92 20.75
CA GLN A 488 4.16 16.29 20.36
C GLN A 488 2.87 17.09 20.53
N VAL A 489 2.96 18.27 21.12
CA VAL A 489 1.78 19.11 21.33
C VAL A 489 1.34 19.78 20.03
N ALA A 490 0.04 19.87 19.83
CA ALA A 490 -0.55 20.62 18.75
C ALA A 490 -0.77 22.10 19.16
N GLY A 491 -0.55 23.01 18.23
CA GLY A 491 -0.87 24.45 18.42
C GLY A 491 -0.06 25.16 19.50
N ASP A 492 -0.71 26.08 20.16
CA ASP A 492 -0.15 27.03 21.11
C ASP A 492 -0.38 26.63 22.57
N PHE A 493 -0.28 25.36 22.90
CA PHE A 493 -0.50 24.91 24.26
C PHE A 493 0.78 25.09 25.12
N ASP A 494 0.62 25.82 26.19
CA ASP A 494 1.61 25.95 27.29
C ASP A 494 0.90 25.59 28.59
N GLY A 495 1.25 24.46 29.16
CA GLY A 495 0.56 23.98 30.34
C GLY A 495 1.05 22.63 30.84
N ASP A 496 0.35 22.11 31.81
CA ASP A 496 0.65 20.81 32.41
C ASP A 496 -0.25 19.73 31.83
N MET A 497 0.36 18.72 31.20
CA MET A 497 -0.29 17.48 30.88
C MET A 497 -0.25 16.54 32.09
N TRP A 498 -1.38 15.95 32.44
CA TRP A 498 -1.42 14.96 33.52
C TRP A 498 -2.15 13.69 33.06
N GLY A 499 -1.50 12.59 33.34
CA GLY A 499 -2.09 11.26 33.34
C GLY A 499 -2.29 10.65 32.00
N ALA A 500 -3.12 11.15 31.12
CA ALA A 500 -3.54 10.37 29.98
C ALA A 500 -3.54 11.16 28.68
N LEU A 501 -3.04 10.55 27.65
CA LEU A 501 -3.53 10.82 26.28
C LEU A 501 -5.03 10.51 26.27
N GLY A 502 -5.78 11.20 25.45
CA GLY A 502 -7.14 10.80 25.13
C GLY A 502 -7.18 9.89 23.93
N ASN A 503 -8.35 9.77 23.33
CA ASN A 503 -8.59 8.92 22.18
C ASN A 503 -7.89 9.45 20.93
N VAL A 504 -7.64 8.58 19.95
CA VAL A 504 -7.27 9.02 18.61
C VAL A 504 -8.44 9.77 17.97
N CYS A 505 -8.14 10.83 17.23
CA CYS A 505 -9.14 11.66 16.58
C CYS A 505 -9.61 11.01 15.27
N LEU A 506 -10.52 10.05 15.39
CA LEU A 506 -11.02 9.22 14.29
C LEU A 506 -12.51 8.94 14.49
N LYS A 507 -13.33 9.31 13.52
CA LYS A 507 -14.78 9.20 13.58
C LYS A 507 -15.33 8.41 12.41
N ALA A 508 -16.53 7.84 12.61
CA ALA A 508 -17.26 7.12 11.58
C ALA A 508 -18.68 7.70 11.43
N PHE A 509 -19.14 7.78 10.20
CA PHE A 509 -20.47 8.27 9.84
C PHE A 509 -21.26 7.14 9.18
N THR A 510 -22.41 6.82 9.74
CA THR A 510 -23.26 5.73 9.26
C THR A 510 -24.69 6.19 9.01
N THR A 511 -25.39 5.43 8.18
CA THR A 511 -26.85 5.52 8.02
C THR A 511 -27.49 4.22 8.45
N GLU A 512 -28.69 4.29 9.07
CA GLU A 512 -29.46 3.11 9.43
C GLU A 512 -29.85 2.29 8.20
N GLY A 513 -29.81 0.97 8.34
CA GLY A 513 -30.12 0.01 7.31
C GLY A 513 -28.90 -0.40 6.47
N ASN A 514 -28.99 -1.58 5.89
CA ASN A 514 -27.98 -2.11 4.98
C ASN A 514 -28.26 -1.63 3.55
N GLU A 515 -27.24 -1.18 2.86
CA GLU A 515 -27.33 -0.76 1.46
C GLU A 515 -27.00 -1.93 0.52
N GLU A 516 -27.78 -2.03 -0.56
CA GLU A 516 -27.53 -3.00 -1.62
C GLU A 516 -26.25 -2.61 -2.37
N GLY A 517 -25.31 -3.51 -2.47
CA GLY A 517 -24.00 -3.25 -3.13
C GLY A 517 -22.90 -2.81 -2.18
N ALA A 518 -23.23 -2.47 -0.93
CA ALA A 518 -22.23 -2.22 0.09
C ALA A 518 -21.51 -3.54 0.50
N ILE A 519 -20.27 -3.41 0.95
CA ILE A 519 -19.46 -4.53 1.39
C ILE A 519 -19.97 -5.02 2.74
N THR A 520 -20.18 -6.34 2.86
CA THR A 520 -20.36 -7.00 4.16
C THR A 520 -19.08 -7.77 4.45
N PRO A 521 -18.23 -7.30 5.37
CA PRO A 521 -16.98 -7.98 5.65
C PRO A 521 -17.22 -9.40 6.15
N ALA A 522 -16.49 -10.34 5.61
CA ALA A 522 -16.55 -11.73 6.02
C ALA A 522 -15.13 -12.26 6.24
N ALA A 523 -14.99 -13.13 7.24
CA ALA A 523 -13.72 -13.83 7.46
C ALA A 523 -13.38 -14.65 6.23
N GLY A 524 -12.12 -14.62 5.85
CA GLY A 524 -11.61 -15.49 4.80
C GLY A 524 -11.76 -16.95 5.18
N LYS A 525 -12.06 -17.79 4.18
CA LYS A 525 -12.01 -19.24 4.27
C LYS A 525 -10.71 -19.74 3.70
N THR A 526 -10.22 -20.84 4.21
CA THR A 526 -8.97 -21.41 3.72
C THR A 526 -9.19 -22.06 2.36
N LEU A 527 -8.42 -21.64 1.37
CA LEU A 527 -8.27 -22.35 0.12
C LEU A 527 -6.93 -23.09 0.13
N SER A 528 -6.99 -24.40 0.10
CA SER A 528 -5.81 -25.26 -0.01
C SER A 528 -5.69 -25.74 -1.46
N VAL A 529 -4.55 -25.51 -2.07
CA VAL A 529 -4.27 -25.95 -3.44
C VAL A 529 -3.06 -26.88 -3.42
N VAL A 530 -3.26 -28.11 -3.86
CA VAL A 530 -2.21 -29.10 -4.02
C VAL A 530 -1.99 -29.31 -5.52
N TYR A 531 -0.75 -29.35 -5.95
CA TYR A 531 -0.40 -29.58 -7.34
C TYR A 531 0.96 -30.28 -7.46
N THR A 532 1.21 -30.88 -8.61
CA THR A 532 2.45 -31.59 -8.86
C THR A 532 3.63 -30.64 -9.06
N PRO A 533 4.86 -31.01 -8.63
CA PRO A 533 6.05 -30.14 -8.76
C PRO A 533 6.47 -29.83 -10.21
N ALA A 534 5.87 -30.52 -11.19
CA ALA A 534 6.18 -30.33 -12.60
C ALA A 534 5.62 -29.03 -13.20
N VAL A 535 4.82 -28.29 -12.44
CA VAL A 535 4.25 -27.00 -12.84
C VAL A 535 4.57 -25.94 -11.81
N THR A 536 4.56 -24.68 -12.26
CA THR A 536 4.54 -23.49 -11.40
C THR A 536 3.12 -22.97 -11.33
N MET A 537 2.74 -22.38 -10.21
CA MET A 537 1.45 -21.76 -10.01
C MET A 537 1.62 -20.26 -9.78
N GLU A 538 0.79 -19.49 -10.45
CA GLU A 538 0.58 -18.05 -10.15
C GLU A 538 -0.87 -17.86 -9.73
N VAL A 539 -1.08 -16.95 -8.80
CA VAL A 539 -2.41 -16.60 -8.29
C VAL A 539 -2.69 -15.16 -8.66
N ASP A 540 -3.68 -14.95 -9.51
CA ASP A 540 -4.17 -13.61 -9.84
C ASP A 540 -5.34 -13.26 -8.93
N GLY A 541 -5.29 -12.07 -8.39
CA GLY A 541 -6.34 -11.56 -7.55
C GLY A 541 -6.09 -11.75 -6.04
N TYR A 542 -4.92 -12.25 -5.59
CA TYR A 542 -4.61 -12.41 -4.17
C TYR A 542 -3.12 -12.21 -3.86
N ALA A 543 -2.83 -11.36 -2.86
CA ALA A 543 -1.45 -10.93 -2.55
C ALA A 543 -0.73 -11.78 -1.47
N GLU A 544 -1.46 -12.61 -0.72
CA GLU A 544 -0.91 -13.38 0.41
C GLU A 544 -0.93 -14.88 0.13
N ALA A 545 0.01 -15.36 -0.68
CA ALA A 545 0.21 -16.79 -0.88
C ALA A 545 1.29 -17.32 0.06
N ILE A 546 0.96 -18.30 0.88
CA ILE A 546 1.93 -19.10 1.63
C ILE A 546 2.15 -20.39 0.85
N LEU A 547 3.30 -20.49 0.17
CA LEU A 547 3.76 -21.75 -0.40
C LEU A 547 4.41 -22.57 0.72
N ASP A 548 3.87 -23.73 1.03
CA ASP A 548 4.55 -24.66 1.89
C ASP A 548 5.62 -25.47 1.12
N ALA A 549 6.47 -26.19 1.85
CA ALA A 549 7.55 -26.97 1.27
C ALA A 549 7.06 -28.21 0.48
N THR A 550 5.77 -28.48 0.46
CA THR A 550 5.13 -29.62 -0.24
C THR A 550 4.52 -29.22 -1.57
N GLY A 551 4.56 -27.93 -1.95
CA GLY A 551 3.92 -27.40 -3.14
C GLY A 551 2.41 -27.16 -2.96
N ALA A 552 1.90 -27.20 -1.73
CA ALA A 552 0.54 -26.79 -1.42
C ALA A 552 0.47 -25.28 -1.21
N TYR A 553 -0.52 -24.64 -1.82
CA TYR A 553 -0.87 -23.25 -1.56
C TYR A 553 -1.99 -23.22 -0.52
N MET A 554 -1.80 -22.43 0.52
CA MET A 554 -2.83 -22.14 1.51
C MET A 554 -3.03 -20.62 1.57
N GLY A 555 -4.23 -20.17 1.29
CA GLY A 555 -4.60 -18.75 1.33
C GLY A 555 -5.95 -18.54 2.00
N SER A 556 -6.14 -17.40 2.63
CA SER A 556 -7.43 -16.99 3.18
C SER A 556 -8.16 -16.15 2.14
N VAL A 557 -9.33 -16.60 1.69
CA VAL A 557 -10.13 -15.96 0.65
C VAL A 557 -11.53 -15.70 1.18
N VAL A 558 -12.04 -14.50 0.97
CA VAL A 558 -13.39 -14.13 1.42
C VAL A 558 -14.44 -14.85 0.59
N PRO A 559 -15.52 -15.40 1.22
CA PRO A 559 -16.62 -15.99 0.47
C PRO A 559 -17.20 -15.07 -0.58
N GLY A 560 -17.40 -15.60 -1.78
CA GLY A 560 -17.88 -14.84 -2.94
C GLY A 560 -16.80 -14.21 -3.80
N GLU A 561 -15.56 -14.13 -3.33
CA GLU A 561 -14.43 -13.70 -4.16
C GLU A 561 -14.05 -14.77 -5.19
N GLU A 562 -13.73 -14.32 -6.38
CA GLU A 562 -13.18 -15.12 -7.45
C GLU A 562 -11.67 -14.88 -7.56
N ILE A 563 -10.91 -15.96 -7.56
CA ILE A 563 -9.48 -15.93 -7.85
C ILE A 563 -9.18 -16.81 -9.05
N THR A 564 -8.15 -16.47 -9.80
CA THR A 564 -7.68 -17.28 -10.91
C THR A 564 -6.32 -17.90 -10.57
N LEU A 565 -6.27 -19.23 -10.64
CA LEU A 565 -5.05 -19.99 -10.52
C LEU A 565 -4.51 -20.25 -11.92
N SER A 566 -3.26 -19.92 -12.18
CA SER A 566 -2.59 -20.13 -13.45
C SER A 566 -1.42 -21.08 -13.28
N PHE A 567 -1.40 -22.15 -14.06
CA PHE A 567 -0.37 -23.17 -13.99
C PHE A 567 0.39 -23.22 -15.31
N ALA A 568 1.68 -23.24 -15.25
CA ALA A 568 2.56 -23.40 -16.40
C ALA A 568 3.58 -24.52 -16.12
N PRO A 569 4.08 -25.23 -17.13
CA PRO A 569 5.17 -26.18 -16.94
C PRO A 569 6.36 -25.51 -16.26
N ALA A 570 6.93 -26.16 -15.25
CA ALA A 570 8.02 -25.59 -14.45
C ALA A 570 9.35 -25.42 -15.23
N TYR A 571 9.45 -26.05 -16.39
CA TYR A 571 10.65 -26.06 -17.19
C TYR A 571 10.35 -25.81 -18.65
N ASP A 572 11.23 -25.07 -19.32
CA ASP A 572 11.16 -24.83 -20.75
C ASP A 572 11.11 -26.13 -21.56
N GLY A 573 10.33 -26.13 -22.61
CA GLY A 573 10.15 -27.26 -23.50
C GLY A 573 9.27 -28.39 -22.96
N ARG A 574 8.67 -28.19 -21.80
CA ARG A 574 7.61 -29.06 -21.27
C ARG A 574 6.24 -28.53 -21.70
N GLU A 575 5.30 -29.42 -21.87
CA GLU A 575 3.93 -29.11 -22.22
C GLU A 575 2.94 -29.85 -21.32
N ILE A 576 1.79 -29.25 -21.10
CA ILE A 576 0.66 -29.85 -20.41
C ILE A 576 -0.05 -30.79 -21.41
N ALA A 577 -0.11 -32.06 -21.08
CA ALA A 577 -0.80 -33.09 -21.88
C ALA A 577 -2.04 -33.67 -21.17
N GLY A 578 -2.31 -33.26 -19.98
CA GLY A 578 -3.47 -33.62 -19.20
C GLY A 578 -3.56 -32.85 -17.90
N VAL A 579 -4.77 -32.55 -17.50
CA VAL A 579 -5.11 -31.89 -16.23
C VAL A 579 -6.31 -32.60 -15.61
N SER A 580 -6.25 -32.84 -14.33
CA SER A 580 -7.44 -33.17 -13.54
C SER A 580 -7.50 -32.30 -12.28
N VAL A 581 -8.72 -31.96 -11.87
CA VAL A 581 -9.02 -31.23 -10.66
C VAL A 581 -9.89 -32.09 -9.77
N ASN A 582 -9.42 -32.38 -8.57
CA ASN A 582 -10.09 -33.28 -7.63
C ASN A 582 -10.45 -34.63 -8.26
N GLY A 583 -9.59 -35.12 -9.16
CA GLY A 583 -9.77 -36.38 -9.89
C GLY A 583 -10.69 -36.29 -11.12
N GLU A 584 -11.24 -35.15 -11.44
CA GLU A 584 -12.04 -34.92 -12.64
C GLU A 584 -11.18 -34.32 -13.77
N ALA A 585 -11.13 -35.02 -14.91
CA ALA A 585 -10.36 -34.58 -16.06
C ALA A 585 -10.91 -33.26 -16.62
N GLN A 586 -10.01 -32.37 -17.04
CA GLN A 586 -10.31 -31.10 -17.66
C GLN A 586 -10.00 -31.16 -19.16
N ASP A 587 -10.92 -30.63 -19.99
CA ASP A 587 -10.81 -30.69 -21.44
C ASP A 587 -10.35 -29.35 -22.06
N ASP A 588 -10.39 -28.26 -21.29
CA ASP A 588 -10.07 -26.91 -21.78
C ASP A 588 -8.77 -26.39 -21.13
N TYR A 589 -7.65 -26.58 -21.82
CA TYR A 589 -6.34 -26.10 -21.40
C TYR A 589 -5.42 -25.91 -22.60
N GLU A 590 -4.50 -24.96 -22.49
CA GLU A 590 -3.42 -24.76 -23.45
C GLU A 590 -2.18 -25.57 -23.02
N LYS A 591 -1.33 -25.90 -23.97
CA LYS A 591 -0.14 -26.74 -23.73
C LYS A 591 0.89 -26.08 -22.79
N ASP A 592 0.88 -24.78 -22.71
CA ASP A 592 1.80 -23.94 -21.93
C ASP A 592 1.12 -23.22 -20.77
N LEU A 593 -0.21 -23.27 -20.67
CA LEU A 593 -0.95 -22.59 -19.62
C LEU A 593 -2.29 -23.30 -19.34
N TYR A 594 -2.57 -23.50 -18.08
CA TYR A 594 -3.90 -23.89 -17.61
C TYR A 594 -4.36 -22.88 -16.57
N THR A 595 -5.56 -22.34 -16.75
CA THR A 595 -6.17 -21.41 -15.80
C THR A 595 -7.42 -22.00 -15.20
N TYR A 596 -7.60 -21.81 -13.90
CA TYR A 596 -8.77 -22.28 -13.17
C TYR A 596 -9.32 -21.15 -12.31
N ALA A 597 -10.55 -20.74 -12.59
CA ALA A 597 -11.25 -19.75 -11.78
C ALA A 597 -11.97 -20.45 -10.62
N VAL A 598 -11.74 -19.96 -9.42
CA VAL A 598 -12.36 -20.44 -8.20
C VAL A 598 -13.18 -19.32 -7.59
N THR A 599 -14.45 -19.56 -7.34
CA THR A 599 -15.27 -18.70 -6.49
C THR A 599 -15.31 -19.33 -5.10
N MET A 600 -14.82 -18.58 -4.10
CA MET A 600 -14.78 -19.12 -2.73
C MET A 600 -16.19 -19.29 -2.16
N GLY A 601 -16.44 -20.44 -1.58
CA GLY A 601 -17.70 -20.72 -0.86
C GLY A 601 -17.63 -20.35 0.62
N ASP A 602 -18.70 -20.67 1.35
CA ASP A 602 -18.84 -20.40 2.79
C ASP A 602 -18.03 -21.35 3.70
N GLU A 603 -17.34 -22.32 3.11
CA GLU A 603 -16.53 -23.30 3.83
C GLU A 603 -15.12 -23.36 3.24
N ASP A 604 -14.17 -23.89 4.02
CA ASP A 604 -12.82 -24.17 3.53
C ASP A 604 -12.87 -25.09 2.32
N GLN A 605 -12.07 -24.79 1.30
CA GLN A 605 -12.00 -25.57 0.07
C GLN A 605 -10.61 -26.16 -0.13
N MET A 606 -10.57 -27.33 -0.72
CA MET A 606 -9.34 -27.98 -1.13
C MET A 606 -9.43 -28.34 -2.61
N LEU A 607 -8.45 -27.91 -3.37
CA LEU A 607 -8.29 -28.25 -4.77
C LEU A 607 -7.02 -29.07 -4.97
N ASP A 608 -7.17 -30.20 -5.61
CA ASP A 608 -6.05 -31.09 -5.94
C ASP A 608 -5.92 -31.14 -7.48
N PHE A 609 -4.84 -30.58 -7.97
CA PHE A 609 -4.52 -30.52 -9.40
C PHE A 609 -3.48 -31.59 -9.73
N ASP A 610 -3.81 -32.44 -10.63
CA ASP A 610 -2.87 -33.42 -11.17
C ASP A 610 -2.61 -33.11 -12.65
N PHE A 611 -1.33 -32.89 -12.97
CA PHE A 611 -0.89 -32.52 -14.31
C PHE A 611 -0.07 -33.64 -14.94
N THR A 612 -0.41 -33.98 -16.16
CA THR A 612 0.46 -34.78 -17.03
C THR A 612 1.34 -33.82 -17.81
N ILE A 613 2.63 -33.81 -17.55
CA ILE A 613 3.61 -32.96 -18.21
C ILE A 613 4.49 -33.81 -19.14
N VAL A 614 4.64 -33.40 -20.37
CA VAL A 614 5.43 -34.08 -21.38
C VAL A 614 6.56 -33.20 -21.91
N ASN A 615 7.61 -33.84 -22.39
CA ASN A 615 8.76 -33.18 -23.01
C ASN A 615 8.81 -33.51 -24.52
N LYS A 616 8.71 -32.50 -25.33
CA LYS A 616 8.76 -32.61 -26.79
C LYS A 616 10.06 -32.06 -27.40
N LEU A 617 11.02 -31.62 -26.59
CA LEU A 617 12.24 -30.97 -27.06
C LEU A 617 13.02 -31.84 -28.06
N THR A 618 13.23 -33.09 -27.69
CA THR A 618 14.02 -34.03 -28.50
C THR A 618 13.28 -34.35 -29.82
N LEU A 619 11.96 -34.57 -29.74
CA LEU A 619 11.12 -34.79 -30.92
C LEU A 619 11.18 -33.59 -31.87
N ASN A 620 10.97 -32.37 -31.34
CA ASN A 620 10.95 -31.15 -32.15
C ASN A 620 12.32 -30.87 -32.79
N ALA A 621 13.40 -31.04 -32.04
CA ALA A 621 14.76 -30.86 -32.57
C ALA A 621 15.07 -31.88 -33.70
N THR A 622 14.68 -33.12 -33.51
CA THR A 622 14.91 -34.18 -34.48
C THR A 622 14.02 -33.95 -35.70
N LEU A 623 12.80 -33.47 -35.49
CA LEU A 623 11.86 -33.15 -36.59
C LEU A 623 12.37 -32.00 -37.46
N GLU A 624 12.98 -30.94 -36.88
CA GLU A 624 13.63 -29.89 -37.66
C GLU A 624 14.77 -30.46 -38.54
N ILE A 625 15.62 -31.27 -37.96
CA ILE A 625 16.69 -31.93 -38.69
C ILE A 625 16.16 -32.81 -39.83
N ALA A 626 15.09 -33.57 -39.52
CA ALA A 626 14.46 -34.42 -40.52
C ALA A 626 13.88 -33.64 -41.69
N LYS A 627 13.25 -32.50 -41.42
CA LYS A 627 12.69 -31.61 -42.45
C LYS A 627 13.78 -30.98 -43.32
N GLU A 628 14.92 -30.60 -42.71
CA GLU A 628 16.07 -30.11 -43.48
C GLU A 628 16.63 -31.20 -44.38
N LEU A 629 16.69 -32.44 -43.94
CA LEU A 629 17.17 -33.58 -44.72
C LEU A 629 16.27 -33.92 -45.90
N GLN A 630 14.94 -33.71 -45.83
CA GLN A 630 14.01 -34.00 -46.95
C GLN A 630 14.36 -33.34 -48.26
N GLY A 631 15.03 -32.19 -48.25
CA GLY A 631 15.46 -31.52 -49.52
C GLY A 631 16.94 -31.76 -49.87
N SER A 632 17.64 -32.55 -49.11
CA SER A 632 19.06 -32.79 -49.29
C SER A 632 19.38 -33.74 -50.42
N ASP A 633 20.62 -33.65 -50.95
CA ASP A 633 21.12 -34.59 -51.96
C ASP A 633 21.15 -36.02 -51.45
N GLU A 634 21.37 -36.21 -50.17
CA GLU A 634 21.35 -37.51 -49.51
C GLU A 634 19.97 -38.15 -49.51
N TYR A 635 18.95 -37.38 -49.20
CA TYR A 635 17.56 -37.84 -49.31
C TYR A 635 17.16 -38.19 -50.72
N ASN A 636 17.50 -37.34 -51.67
CA ASN A 636 17.15 -37.57 -53.08
C ASN A 636 17.90 -38.77 -53.67
N ALA A 637 19.04 -39.15 -53.17
CA ALA A 637 19.80 -40.32 -53.55
C ALA A 637 19.30 -41.62 -52.89
N ALA A 638 18.51 -41.53 -51.80
CA ALA A 638 17.98 -42.66 -51.10
C ALA A 638 16.94 -43.43 -51.89
N LEU A 639 16.73 -44.71 -51.58
CA LEU A 639 15.69 -45.51 -52.18
C LEU A 639 14.28 -44.91 -51.90
N SER A 640 13.33 -45.17 -52.82
CA SER A 640 11.96 -44.66 -52.70
C SER A 640 11.33 -45.12 -51.36
N ASP A 641 11.50 -46.42 -50.97
CA ASP A 641 10.99 -46.95 -49.75
C ASP A 641 11.57 -46.28 -48.49
N VAL A 642 12.87 -45.90 -48.55
CA VAL A 642 13.52 -45.14 -47.48
C VAL A 642 12.93 -43.76 -47.36
N ARG A 643 12.76 -43.07 -48.50
CA ARG A 643 12.12 -41.74 -48.52
C ARG A 643 10.67 -41.77 -48.03
N GLU A 644 9.89 -42.77 -48.46
CA GLU A 644 8.51 -42.98 -48.01
C GLU A 644 8.45 -43.25 -46.51
N ALA A 645 9.39 -44.04 -45.95
CA ALA A 645 9.48 -44.30 -44.51
C ALA A 645 9.86 -43.01 -43.73
N ILE A 646 10.76 -42.19 -44.27
CA ILE A 646 11.14 -40.90 -43.65
C ILE A 646 9.96 -39.93 -43.69
N ASP A 647 9.27 -39.82 -44.83
CA ASP A 647 8.11 -38.95 -45.00
C ASP A 647 6.99 -39.36 -44.07
N ALA A 648 6.75 -40.66 -43.90
CA ALA A 648 5.74 -41.19 -42.97
C ALA A 648 6.13 -40.92 -41.52
N ALA A 649 7.41 -41.09 -41.15
CA ALA A 649 7.91 -40.81 -39.79
C ALA A 649 7.87 -39.30 -39.47
N ILE A 650 8.15 -38.43 -40.44
CA ILE A 650 8.01 -36.98 -40.26
C ILE A 650 6.54 -36.62 -40.06
N ALA A 651 5.61 -37.16 -40.88
CA ALA A 651 4.17 -36.89 -40.74
C ALA A 651 3.64 -37.32 -39.36
N ASN A 652 4.03 -38.52 -38.90
CA ASN A 652 3.68 -38.98 -37.56
C ASN A 652 4.29 -38.10 -36.44
N ALA A 653 5.56 -37.70 -36.59
CA ALA A 653 6.23 -36.81 -35.64
C ALA A 653 5.57 -35.42 -35.58
N GLU A 654 5.15 -34.89 -36.70
CA GLU A 654 4.37 -33.63 -36.78
C GLU A 654 3.03 -33.75 -36.04
N GLU A 655 2.29 -34.81 -36.27
CA GLU A 655 1.00 -35.07 -35.61
C GLU A 655 1.18 -35.17 -34.08
N VAL A 656 2.19 -35.92 -33.65
CA VAL A 656 2.49 -36.09 -32.24
C VAL A 656 3.00 -34.77 -31.61
N ALA A 657 3.84 -34.02 -32.33
CA ALA A 657 4.35 -32.71 -31.85
C ALA A 657 3.23 -31.70 -31.67
N GLU A 658 2.22 -31.72 -32.56
CA GLU A 658 1.06 -30.82 -32.47
C GLU A 658 -0.02 -31.31 -31.50
N SER A 659 0.00 -32.58 -31.13
CA SER A 659 -1.01 -33.15 -30.23
C SER A 659 -0.93 -32.50 -28.83
N ALA A 660 -2.06 -32.02 -28.36
CA ALA A 660 -2.21 -31.46 -27.02
C ALA A 660 -2.29 -32.55 -25.92
N THR A 661 -2.52 -33.80 -26.30
CA THR A 661 -2.82 -34.90 -25.35
C THR A 661 -1.90 -36.12 -25.47
N ALA A 662 -0.89 -36.05 -26.33
CA ALA A 662 0.08 -37.14 -26.48
C ALA A 662 0.83 -37.34 -25.16
N ASP A 663 0.87 -38.59 -24.69
CA ASP A 663 1.68 -38.95 -23.56
C ASP A 663 3.17 -39.07 -23.92
N GLN A 664 4.04 -39.12 -22.91
CA GLN A 664 5.49 -39.18 -23.11
C GLN A 664 5.92 -40.39 -23.92
N ALA A 665 5.25 -41.54 -23.71
CA ALA A 665 5.57 -42.76 -24.47
C ALA A 665 5.29 -42.58 -25.97
N THR A 666 4.16 -41.97 -26.31
CA THR A 666 3.82 -41.64 -27.69
C THR A 666 4.84 -40.68 -28.31
N ILE A 667 5.27 -39.67 -27.58
CA ILE A 667 6.30 -38.70 -28.01
C ILE A 667 7.63 -39.40 -28.24
N ASP A 668 8.07 -40.21 -27.30
CA ASP A 668 9.34 -40.95 -27.37
C ASP A 668 9.36 -41.97 -28.50
N ASN A 669 8.20 -42.63 -28.75
CA ASN A 669 8.05 -43.53 -29.89
C ASN A 669 8.15 -42.80 -31.22
N ALA A 670 7.47 -41.63 -31.34
CA ALA A 670 7.53 -40.85 -32.58
C ALA A 670 8.93 -40.36 -32.84
N TRP A 671 9.66 -39.93 -31.80
CA TRP A 671 11.08 -39.57 -31.88
C TRP A 671 11.95 -40.72 -32.32
N SER A 672 11.76 -41.90 -31.71
CA SER A 672 12.51 -43.09 -32.02
C SER A 672 12.28 -43.59 -33.44
N GLU A 673 11.02 -43.56 -33.87
CA GLU A 673 10.69 -43.87 -35.27
C GLU A 673 11.33 -42.89 -36.26
N LEU A 674 11.29 -41.60 -35.95
CA LEU A 674 11.87 -40.57 -36.79
C LEU A 674 13.40 -40.70 -36.88
N LEU A 675 14.06 -40.90 -35.72
CA LEU A 675 15.49 -41.12 -35.65
C LEU A 675 15.93 -42.36 -36.44
N ASN A 676 15.19 -43.47 -36.24
CA ASN A 676 15.43 -44.67 -36.97
C ASN A 676 15.29 -44.50 -38.48
N ALA A 677 14.21 -43.82 -38.95
CA ALA A 677 13.99 -43.54 -40.35
C ALA A 677 15.14 -42.73 -40.97
N ILE A 678 15.62 -41.69 -40.26
CA ILE A 678 16.74 -40.87 -40.71
C ILE A 678 18.02 -41.68 -40.90
N GLN A 679 18.30 -42.62 -40.00
CA GLN A 679 19.53 -43.44 -40.05
C GLN A 679 19.61 -44.32 -41.31
N TYR A 680 18.45 -44.55 -41.98
CA TYR A 680 18.42 -45.30 -43.25
C TYR A 680 18.90 -44.50 -44.46
N LEU A 681 19.08 -43.19 -44.36
CA LEU A 681 19.52 -42.36 -45.49
C LEU A 681 20.90 -42.75 -46.06
N GLN A 682 21.71 -43.44 -45.30
CA GLN A 682 23.08 -43.85 -45.70
C GLN A 682 23.10 -45.12 -46.53
N PHE A 683 21.98 -45.82 -46.71
CA PHE A 683 21.97 -47.15 -47.28
C PHE A 683 21.61 -47.16 -48.75
N LYS A 684 22.55 -47.69 -49.53
CA LYS A 684 22.45 -47.95 -50.95
C LYS A 684 22.21 -49.41 -51.22
N ASN A 685 21.52 -49.71 -52.32
CA ASN A 685 21.26 -51.08 -52.79
C ASN A 685 22.51 -51.93 -52.90
N GLY A 686 22.49 -53.10 -52.35
CA GLY A 686 23.46 -54.13 -52.65
C GLY A 686 24.65 -54.26 -51.73
N ASP A 687 24.64 -53.62 -50.57
CA ASP A 687 25.71 -53.56 -49.64
C ASP A 687 25.31 -54.11 -48.27
N MET A 688 26.20 -54.96 -47.67
CA MET A 688 26.00 -55.44 -46.30
C MET A 688 26.30 -54.38 -45.24
N THR A 689 26.73 -53.17 -45.61
CA THR A 689 27.02 -52.05 -44.73
C THR A 689 25.82 -51.71 -43.86
N PHE A 690 24.61 -51.77 -44.41
CA PHE A 690 23.36 -51.56 -43.71
C PHE A 690 23.12 -52.56 -42.57
N LEU A 691 23.26 -53.83 -42.91
CA LEU A 691 23.10 -54.91 -41.96
C LEU A 691 24.15 -54.78 -40.84
N LYS A 692 25.37 -54.48 -41.19
CA LYS A 692 26.47 -54.26 -40.22
C LYS A 692 26.15 -53.09 -39.25
N LEU A 693 25.60 -52.02 -39.76
CA LEU A 693 25.23 -50.85 -38.94
C LEU A 693 24.05 -51.21 -38.03
N LEU A 694 23.06 -51.96 -38.49
CA LEU A 694 22.00 -52.42 -37.66
C LEU A 694 22.49 -53.34 -36.50
N LEU A 695 23.44 -54.20 -36.81
CA LEU A 695 24.11 -55.07 -35.80
C LEU A 695 24.89 -54.22 -34.78
N ASP A 696 25.64 -53.26 -35.28
CA ASP A 696 26.37 -52.34 -34.42
C ASP A 696 25.42 -51.46 -33.55
N THR A 697 24.26 -51.12 -34.12
CA THR A 697 23.18 -50.40 -33.38
C THR A 697 22.67 -51.31 -32.25
N CYS A 698 22.40 -52.58 -32.55
CA CYS A 698 21.99 -53.57 -31.52
C CYS A 698 23.06 -53.67 -30.40
N ASP A 699 24.35 -53.70 -30.79
CA ASP A 699 25.45 -53.84 -29.82
C ASP A 699 25.59 -52.60 -28.94
N SER A 700 25.14 -51.44 -29.42
CA SER A 700 25.16 -50.21 -28.67
C SER A 700 23.98 -50.04 -27.69
N LEU A 701 22.97 -50.91 -27.75
CA LEU A 701 21.82 -50.84 -26.90
C LEU A 701 22.07 -51.49 -25.53
N ASP A 702 21.52 -50.82 -24.50
CA ASP A 702 21.59 -51.38 -23.15
C ASP A 702 20.32 -52.17 -22.85
N GLN A 703 20.52 -53.46 -22.60
CA GLN A 703 19.44 -54.41 -22.26
C GLN A 703 18.58 -53.93 -21.10
N ALA A 704 19.17 -53.19 -20.14
CA ALA A 704 18.47 -52.71 -18.97
C ALA A 704 17.38 -51.62 -19.31
N SER A 705 17.45 -51.09 -20.53
CA SER A 705 16.52 -50.06 -20.99
C SER A 705 15.24 -50.60 -21.62
N TYR A 706 15.12 -51.91 -21.82
CA TYR A 706 14.05 -52.53 -22.56
C TYR A 706 13.38 -53.68 -21.78
N THR A 707 12.13 -54.01 -22.14
CA THR A 707 11.46 -55.19 -21.58
C THR A 707 12.18 -56.46 -21.99
N SER A 708 12.30 -57.43 -21.08
CA SER A 708 12.99 -58.71 -21.36
C SER A 708 12.43 -59.41 -22.60
N ALA A 709 11.09 -59.42 -22.78
CA ALA A 709 10.47 -60.06 -23.94
C ALA A 709 10.83 -59.40 -25.28
N SER A 710 10.81 -58.02 -25.34
CA SER A 710 11.18 -57.32 -26.55
C SER A 710 12.69 -57.43 -26.84
N TRP A 711 13.52 -57.47 -25.80
CA TRP A 711 14.95 -57.66 -25.91
C TRP A 711 15.31 -59.06 -26.39
N GLU A 712 14.69 -60.12 -25.84
CA GLU A 712 14.90 -61.49 -26.28
C GLU A 712 14.48 -61.65 -27.75
N ALA A 713 13.35 -61.08 -28.16
CA ALA A 713 12.90 -61.05 -29.52
C ALA A 713 13.91 -60.37 -30.45
N LEU A 714 14.47 -59.26 -30.06
CA LEU A 714 15.54 -58.56 -30.82
C LEU A 714 16.79 -59.39 -30.90
N MET A 715 17.23 -60.02 -29.82
CA MET A 715 18.43 -60.86 -29.80
C MET A 715 18.32 -62.08 -30.71
N ALA A 716 17.14 -62.67 -30.79
CA ALA A 716 16.87 -63.80 -31.72
C ALA A 716 17.09 -63.37 -33.19
N VAL A 717 16.53 -62.25 -33.61
CA VAL A 717 16.68 -61.69 -34.96
C VAL A 717 18.14 -61.24 -35.19
N LYS A 718 18.77 -60.63 -34.23
CA LYS A 718 20.18 -60.22 -34.26
C LYS A 718 21.13 -61.40 -34.51
N GLU A 719 20.85 -62.52 -33.85
CA GLU A 719 21.66 -63.76 -34.04
C GLU A 719 21.61 -64.23 -35.51
N GLU A 720 20.42 -64.24 -36.10
CA GLU A 720 20.27 -64.59 -37.54
C GLU A 720 20.93 -63.57 -38.44
N ALA A 721 20.73 -62.27 -38.17
CA ALA A 721 21.36 -61.21 -38.91
C ALA A 721 22.89 -61.22 -38.80
N GLN A 722 23.44 -61.52 -37.60
CA GLN A 722 24.90 -61.66 -37.39
C GLN A 722 25.45 -62.85 -38.18
N ALA A 723 24.71 -63.96 -38.18
CA ALA A 723 25.09 -65.12 -38.93
C ALA A 723 25.09 -64.83 -40.44
N MET A 724 24.08 -64.07 -40.94
CA MET A 724 24.08 -63.63 -42.33
C MET A 724 25.22 -62.68 -42.68
N TYR A 725 25.53 -61.75 -41.80
CA TYR A 725 26.69 -60.85 -41.98
C TYR A 725 28.02 -61.62 -41.93
N ASP A 726 28.18 -62.52 -40.98
CA ASP A 726 29.38 -63.31 -40.86
C ASP A 726 29.60 -64.23 -42.02
N ALA A 727 28.52 -64.73 -42.56
CA ALA A 727 28.55 -65.63 -43.71
C ALA A 727 28.96 -64.94 -45.00
N GLN A 728 28.69 -63.61 -45.13
CA GLN A 728 29.05 -62.75 -46.31
C GLN A 728 28.59 -63.39 -47.63
N ASP A 729 27.46 -64.09 -47.64
CA ASP A 729 27.00 -64.92 -48.77
C ASP A 729 25.44 -64.85 -48.89
N SER A 730 24.88 -63.64 -48.88
CA SER A 730 23.45 -63.42 -48.98
C SER A 730 23.14 -62.55 -50.19
N LEU A 731 22.03 -62.87 -50.88
CA LEU A 731 21.47 -62.03 -51.97
C LEU A 731 21.00 -60.70 -51.38
N GLN A 732 20.98 -59.67 -52.22
CA GLN A 732 20.52 -58.33 -51.76
C GLN A 732 19.10 -58.37 -51.21
N GLU A 733 18.24 -59.15 -51.88
CA GLU A 733 16.83 -59.34 -51.40
C GLU A 733 16.75 -60.01 -50.05
N ASP A 734 17.63 -60.97 -49.75
CA ASP A 734 17.70 -61.67 -48.46
C ASP A 734 18.31 -60.75 -47.38
N ILE A 735 19.30 -59.90 -47.78
CA ILE A 735 19.91 -58.92 -46.90
C ILE A 735 18.90 -57.88 -46.51
N ASP A 736 18.12 -57.37 -47.47
CA ASP A 736 17.06 -56.41 -47.31
C ASP A 736 15.97 -56.95 -46.39
N ALA A 737 15.50 -58.22 -46.64
CA ALA A 737 14.55 -58.92 -45.82
C ALA A 737 15.03 -59.09 -44.37
N MET A 738 16.31 -59.47 -44.22
CA MET A 738 16.91 -59.62 -42.86
C MET A 738 17.07 -58.30 -42.16
N ALA A 739 17.41 -57.24 -42.92
CA ALA A 739 17.48 -55.90 -42.41
C ALA A 739 16.09 -55.42 -41.96
N ASP A 740 15.04 -55.68 -42.77
CA ASP A 740 13.67 -55.34 -42.38
C ASP A 740 13.22 -56.10 -41.13
N GLU A 741 13.59 -57.38 -41.00
CA GLU A 741 13.29 -58.16 -39.75
C GLU A 741 14.01 -57.58 -38.53
N LEU A 742 15.27 -57.19 -38.69
CA LEU A 742 16.03 -56.61 -37.62
C LEU A 742 15.53 -55.19 -37.26
N VAL A 743 15.14 -54.42 -38.27
CA VAL A 743 14.46 -53.13 -38.09
C VAL A 743 13.12 -53.32 -37.37
N ASN A 744 12.32 -54.28 -37.77
CA ASN A 744 11.06 -54.54 -37.08
C ASN A 744 11.29 -54.98 -35.61
N ALA A 745 12.33 -55.78 -35.36
CA ALA A 745 12.67 -56.18 -33.98
C ALA A 745 13.15 -54.97 -33.13
N LEU A 746 13.93 -54.03 -33.74
CA LEU A 746 14.34 -52.78 -33.12
C LEU A 746 13.13 -51.83 -32.87
N ASN A 747 12.22 -51.75 -33.83
CA ASN A 747 10.98 -50.94 -33.71
C ASN A 747 10.00 -51.53 -32.67
N ASN A 748 10.06 -52.86 -32.47
CA ASN A 748 9.24 -53.54 -31.48
C ASN A 748 9.91 -53.60 -30.09
N LEU A 749 11.12 -53.04 -29.94
CA LEU A 749 11.69 -52.88 -28.63
C LEU A 749 10.79 -52.00 -27.79
N GLU A 750 10.25 -52.57 -26.81
CA GLU A 750 9.49 -51.89 -25.80
C GLU A 750 10.48 -51.35 -24.77
N LEU A 751 10.64 -50.06 -24.76
CA LEU A 751 11.30 -49.39 -23.64
C LEU A 751 10.62 -49.86 -22.37
N GLY A 752 11.42 -50.37 -21.43
CA GLY A 752 10.94 -50.53 -20.08
C GLY A 752 10.40 -49.15 -19.69
N ALA A 753 9.09 -49.01 -19.75
CA ALA A 753 8.41 -47.70 -19.92
C ALA A 753 8.78 -46.67 -18.85
N ALA A 754 9.43 -47.11 -17.80
CA ALA A 754 9.84 -46.29 -16.68
C ALA A 754 11.34 -45.98 -16.63
N LEU A 755 12.19 -46.86 -17.12
CA LEU A 755 13.65 -46.71 -16.91
C LEU A 755 14.36 -45.86 -17.96
N GLY A 756 13.84 -45.80 -19.20
CA GLY A 756 14.52 -45.14 -20.30
C GLY A 756 14.82 -43.65 -20.03
N SER A 757 13.83 -42.88 -19.58
CA SER A 757 13.99 -41.46 -19.26
C SER A 757 14.90 -41.23 -18.05
N LEU A 758 14.76 -42.10 -17.02
CA LEU A 758 15.57 -42.03 -15.82
C LEU A 758 17.03 -42.42 -16.11
N LEU A 759 17.26 -43.50 -16.86
CA LEU A 759 18.60 -43.89 -17.28
C LEU A 759 19.27 -42.83 -18.12
N HIS A 760 18.53 -42.19 -19.03
CA HIS A 760 19.06 -41.07 -19.82
C HIS A 760 19.45 -39.90 -18.92
N LEU A 761 18.62 -39.54 -17.98
CA LEU A 761 18.94 -38.47 -17.02
C LEU A 761 20.16 -38.83 -16.17
N ILE A 762 20.28 -40.08 -15.72
CA ILE A 762 21.46 -40.56 -15.00
C ILE A 762 22.71 -40.49 -15.87
N GLU A 763 22.62 -40.87 -17.13
CA GLU A 763 23.73 -40.77 -18.08
C GLU A 763 24.18 -39.30 -18.24
N VAL A 764 23.24 -38.41 -18.42
CA VAL A 764 23.55 -36.98 -18.49
C VAL A 764 24.12 -36.47 -17.17
N ALA A 765 23.51 -36.85 -16.07
CA ALA A 765 23.94 -36.43 -14.72
C ALA A 765 25.36 -36.92 -14.40
N ASP A 766 25.72 -38.12 -14.86
CA ASP A 766 27.05 -38.70 -14.69
C ASP A 766 28.14 -37.95 -15.48
N THR A 767 27.77 -37.14 -16.45
CA THR A 767 28.70 -36.24 -17.16
C THR A 767 29.06 -34.99 -16.34
N TYR A 768 28.30 -34.73 -15.29
CA TYR A 768 28.51 -33.52 -14.48
C TYR A 768 29.64 -33.74 -13.51
N GLU A 769 30.71 -33.00 -13.69
CA GLU A 769 31.88 -33.06 -12.82
C GLU A 769 31.74 -32.08 -11.65
N ALA A 770 31.92 -32.59 -10.43
CA ALA A 770 31.85 -31.75 -9.23
C ALA A 770 32.75 -30.51 -9.27
N SER A 771 33.83 -30.58 -9.98
CA SER A 771 34.77 -29.47 -10.16
C SER A 771 34.21 -28.31 -11.01
N GLU A 772 33.15 -28.54 -11.74
CA GLU A 772 32.52 -27.55 -12.63
C GLU A 772 31.34 -26.83 -12.00
N TYR A 773 30.84 -27.32 -10.87
CA TYR A 773 29.62 -26.82 -10.23
C TYR A 773 29.87 -26.25 -8.84
N ILE A 774 29.04 -25.27 -8.45
CA ILE A 774 29.06 -24.67 -7.11
C ILE A 774 28.66 -25.73 -6.09
N GLN A 775 29.53 -25.98 -5.12
CA GLN A 775 29.35 -26.98 -4.04
C GLN A 775 28.48 -26.39 -2.93
N ASN A 776 27.18 -26.42 -3.11
CA ASN A 776 26.18 -25.91 -2.18
C ASN A 776 25.12 -26.99 -1.90
N ASP A 777 24.10 -26.62 -1.14
CA ASP A 777 23.00 -27.54 -0.80
C ASP A 777 22.29 -28.08 -2.04
N ALA A 778 22.23 -27.31 -3.15
CA ALA A 778 21.66 -27.77 -4.40
C ALA A 778 22.53 -28.86 -5.06
N TRP A 779 23.84 -28.72 -5.02
CA TRP A 779 24.78 -29.74 -5.50
C TRP A 779 24.71 -31.00 -4.62
N ASP A 780 24.69 -30.83 -3.30
CA ASP A 780 24.57 -31.96 -2.37
C ASP A 780 23.26 -32.72 -2.61
N THR A 781 22.14 -31.99 -2.78
CA THR A 781 20.86 -32.57 -3.14
C THR A 781 20.93 -33.32 -4.48
N PHE A 782 21.58 -32.75 -5.49
CA PHE A 782 21.76 -33.39 -6.78
C PHE A 782 22.54 -34.70 -6.65
N VAL A 783 23.66 -34.70 -5.92
CA VAL A 783 24.46 -35.91 -5.68
C VAL A 783 23.65 -37.02 -4.97
N ASP A 784 22.90 -36.61 -3.94
CA ASP A 784 22.06 -37.54 -3.20
C ASP A 784 20.94 -38.13 -4.08
N VAL A 785 20.23 -37.27 -4.82
CA VAL A 785 19.17 -37.70 -5.72
C VAL A 785 19.70 -38.58 -6.86
N LEU A 786 20.87 -38.24 -7.41
CA LEU A 786 21.52 -39.09 -8.42
C LEU A 786 21.89 -40.49 -7.85
N ALA A 787 22.40 -40.53 -6.64
CA ALA A 787 22.69 -41.79 -5.96
C ALA A 787 21.42 -42.62 -5.72
N GLU A 788 20.33 -41.99 -5.24
CA GLU A 788 19.03 -42.64 -5.08
C GLU A 788 18.49 -43.11 -6.44
N ALA A 789 18.65 -42.33 -7.50
CA ALA A 789 18.22 -42.69 -8.86
C ALA A 789 18.96 -43.95 -9.35
N LYS A 790 20.29 -44.01 -9.15
CA LYS A 790 21.10 -45.18 -9.50
C LYS A 790 20.72 -46.42 -8.71
N GLU A 791 20.37 -46.23 -7.44
CA GLU A 791 19.90 -47.32 -6.56
C GLU A 791 18.53 -47.85 -7.02
N LEU A 792 17.62 -46.90 -7.43
CA LEU A 792 16.30 -47.25 -7.94
C LEU A 792 16.40 -48.06 -9.25
N VAL A 793 17.22 -47.66 -10.22
CA VAL A 793 17.39 -48.34 -11.51
C VAL A 793 18.12 -49.70 -11.34
N ALA A 794 18.85 -49.89 -10.25
CA ALA A 794 19.51 -51.14 -9.93
C ALA A 794 18.57 -52.20 -9.29
N GLN A 795 17.37 -51.80 -8.90
CA GLN A 795 16.36 -52.74 -8.36
C GLN A 795 15.84 -53.64 -9.46
N GLU A 796 15.48 -54.85 -9.10
CA GLU A 796 15.08 -55.89 -10.04
C GLU A 796 13.68 -55.61 -10.64
N ASP A 797 12.82 -54.85 -9.97
CA ASP A 797 11.47 -54.46 -10.44
C ASP A 797 11.00 -53.17 -9.76
N PRO A 798 11.55 -52.00 -10.13
CA PRO A 798 11.10 -50.74 -9.55
C PRO A 798 9.68 -50.39 -9.98
N SER A 799 8.89 -49.79 -9.06
CA SER A 799 7.54 -49.36 -9.39
C SER A 799 7.56 -48.20 -10.38
N GLN A 800 6.55 -48.16 -11.24
CA GLN A 800 6.38 -47.07 -12.22
C GLN A 800 6.31 -45.67 -11.53
N ALA A 801 5.56 -45.58 -10.42
CA ALA A 801 5.42 -44.35 -9.64
C ALA A 801 6.75 -43.89 -9.05
N ASP A 802 7.58 -44.84 -8.54
CA ASP A 802 8.88 -44.48 -8.01
C ASP A 802 9.82 -43.97 -9.09
N VAL A 803 9.77 -44.55 -10.28
CA VAL A 803 10.59 -44.12 -11.42
C VAL A 803 10.17 -42.77 -11.94
N GLU A 804 8.88 -42.51 -12.05
CA GLU A 804 8.35 -41.20 -12.45
C GLU A 804 8.70 -40.11 -11.43
N THR A 805 8.51 -40.42 -10.13
CA THR A 805 8.89 -39.50 -9.05
C THR A 805 10.38 -39.21 -9.05
N MET A 806 11.20 -40.25 -9.22
CA MET A 806 12.64 -40.11 -9.27
C MET A 806 13.11 -39.36 -10.51
N THR A 807 12.49 -39.58 -11.66
CA THR A 807 12.78 -38.83 -12.90
C THR A 807 12.51 -37.33 -12.70
N SER A 808 11.39 -36.99 -12.08
CA SER A 808 11.05 -35.60 -11.74
C SER A 808 12.04 -35.00 -10.73
N ARG A 809 12.34 -35.74 -9.67
CA ARG A 809 13.31 -35.30 -8.63
C ARG A 809 14.71 -35.06 -9.20
N LEU A 810 15.21 -35.98 -10.02
CA LEU A 810 16.53 -35.83 -10.65
C LEU A 810 16.56 -34.68 -11.63
N SER A 811 15.50 -34.52 -12.44
CA SER A 811 15.37 -33.39 -13.36
C SER A 811 15.38 -32.05 -12.65
N VAL A 812 14.64 -31.95 -11.53
CA VAL A 812 14.63 -30.76 -10.67
C VAL A 812 16.00 -30.50 -10.07
N ALA A 813 16.62 -31.50 -9.48
CA ALA A 813 17.95 -31.38 -8.88
C ALA A 813 19.00 -30.93 -9.90
N MET A 814 18.93 -31.46 -11.12
CA MET A 814 19.82 -31.03 -12.22
C MET A 814 19.57 -29.59 -12.67
N ALA A 815 18.34 -29.12 -12.57
CA ALA A 815 17.99 -27.74 -12.93
C ALA A 815 18.41 -26.71 -11.86
N GLU A 816 18.59 -27.16 -10.62
CA GLU A 816 18.94 -26.27 -9.50
C GLU A 816 20.42 -26.05 -9.32
N ILE A 817 21.27 -26.96 -9.81
CA ILE A 817 22.73 -26.78 -9.74
C ILE A 817 23.20 -25.68 -10.67
N ARG A 818 24.27 -25.04 -10.30
CA ARG A 818 24.88 -23.96 -11.09
C ARG A 818 26.35 -24.23 -11.31
N LEU A 819 26.80 -23.95 -12.52
CA LEU A 819 28.21 -24.00 -12.85
C LEU A 819 29.00 -22.99 -11.97
N ILE A 820 30.18 -23.39 -11.62
CA ILE A 820 31.12 -22.48 -10.97
C ILE A 820 31.28 -21.26 -11.88
N PRO A 821 31.10 -20.07 -11.35
CA PRO A 821 31.17 -18.88 -12.17
C PRO A 821 32.55 -18.69 -12.71
N ASP A 822 32.65 -18.17 -13.93
CA ASP A 822 33.93 -17.72 -14.48
C ASP A 822 34.38 -16.48 -13.70
N LYS A 823 35.36 -16.70 -12.85
CA LYS A 823 35.94 -15.66 -12.02
C LYS A 823 37.20 -15.04 -12.62
N SER A 824 37.60 -15.44 -13.84
CA SER A 824 38.82 -14.98 -14.47
C SER A 824 38.91 -13.47 -14.60
N LYS A 825 37.82 -12.83 -14.99
CA LYS A 825 37.74 -11.36 -15.08
C LYS A 825 37.87 -10.69 -13.71
N LEU A 826 37.30 -11.32 -12.68
CA LEU A 826 37.42 -10.85 -11.30
C LEU A 826 38.87 -10.97 -10.79
N GLU A 827 39.56 -12.09 -11.10
CA GLU A 827 40.96 -12.28 -10.77
C GLU A 827 41.84 -11.22 -11.45
N ASP A 828 41.57 -10.94 -12.72
CA ASP A 828 42.27 -9.90 -13.46
C ASP A 828 42.11 -8.52 -12.82
N LEU A 829 40.88 -8.17 -12.44
CA LEU A 829 40.58 -6.88 -11.79
C LEU A 829 41.19 -6.80 -10.38
N ILE A 830 41.23 -7.90 -9.63
CA ILE A 830 41.89 -7.95 -8.33
C ILE A 830 43.39 -7.67 -8.51
N ALA A 831 44.01 -8.27 -9.52
CA ALA A 831 45.41 -8.04 -9.84
C ALA A 831 45.67 -6.60 -10.31
N GLU A 832 44.85 -6.08 -11.20
CA GLU A 832 44.93 -4.71 -11.71
C GLU A 832 44.82 -3.65 -10.61
N THR A 833 44.02 -3.90 -9.61
CA THR A 833 43.73 -2.96 -8.52
C THR A 833 44.63 -3.10 -7.29
N ALA A 834 45.66 -3.96 -7.35
CA ALA A 834 46.50 -4.26 -6.20
C ALA A 834 47.16 -3.03 -5.58
N ASP A 835 47.57 -2.06 -6.41
CA ASP A 835 48.21 -0.83 -6.00
C ASP A 835 47.31 0.39 -5.94
N SER A 836 45.96 0.20 -6.06
CA SER A 836 45.01 1.30 -6.03
C SER A 836 45.00 1.99 -4.68
N THR A 837 44.98 3.33 -4.71
CA THR A 837 44.82 4.18 -3.51
C THR A 837 43.39 4.67 -3.31
N ASP A 838 42.52 4.48 -4.29
CA ASP A 838 41.12 4.89 -4.21
C ASP A 838 40.32 4.07 -3.19
N ALA A 839 39.59 4.74 -2.30
CA ALA A 839 38.89 4.09 -1.22
C ALA A 839 37.74 3.17 -1.71
N THR A 840 37.05 3.56 -2.76
CA THR A 840 35.94 2.77 -3.36
C THR A 840 36.50 1.53 -4.05
N VAL A 841 37.59 1.69 -4.83
CA VAL A 841 38.28 0.58 -5.49
C VAL A 841 38.83 -0.41 -4.46
N LYS A 842 39.42 0.08 -3.39
CA LYS A 842 39.94 -0.79 -2.30
C LYS A 842 38.83 -1.58 -1.61
N ALA A 843 37.68 -0.91 -1.32
CA ALA A 843 36.54 -1.57 -0.68
C ALA A 843 35.96 -2.67 -1.59
N LEU A 844 35.77 -2.36 -2.87
CA LEU A 844 35.27 -3.33 -3.85
C LEU A 844 36.28 -4.45 -4.12
N ARG A 845 37.58 -4.15 -4.14
CA ARG A 845 38.61 -5.16 -4.24
C ARG A 845 38.58 -6.13 -3.06
N THR A 846 38.36 -5.65 -1.86
CA THR A 846 38.19 -6.50 -0.66
C THR A 846 37.00 -7.44 -0.83
N GLN A 847 35.88 -6.92 -1.33
CA GLN A 847 34.71 -7.73 -1.66
C GLN A 847 35.02 -8.74 -2.77
N ALA A 848 35.79 -8.33 -3.79
CA ALA A 848 36.19 -9.18 -4.90
C ALA A 848 37.06 -10.35 -4.43
N ILE A 849 37.99 -10.09 -3.55
CA ILE A 849 38.84 -11.14 -2.96
C ILE A 849 38.01 -12.13 -2.15
N ALA A 850 37.04 -11.61 -1.37
CA ALA A 850 36.12 -12.45 -0.61
C ALA A 850 35.24 -13.31 -1.54
N LEU A 851 34.73 -12.72 -2.62
CA LEU A 851 33.90 -13.41 -3.60
C LEU A 851 34.70 -14.44 -4.41
N LEU A 852 35.92 -14.11 -4.74
CA LEU A 852 36.87 -15.06 -5.40
C LEU A 852 37.05 -16.31 -4.56
N ALA A 853 37.20 -16.15 -3.26
CA ALA A 853 37.34 -17.23 -2.29
C ALA A 853 36.03 -17.93 -1.92
N ASN A 854 34.90 -17.38 -2.34
CA ASN A 854 33.59 -17.96 -2.06
C ASN A 854 33.25 -19.04 -3.10
N ASP A 855 33.36 -20.28 -2.71
CA ASP A 855 33.04 -21.44 -3.56
C ASP A 855 31.55 -21.56 -3.89
N LEU A 856 30.67 -20.80 -3.20
CA LEU A 856 29.22 -20.79 -3.40
C LEU A 856 28.71 -19.57 -4.19
N ALA A 857 29.65 -18.74 -4.68
CA ALA A 857 29.27 -17.56 -5.45
C ALA A 857 28.53 -17.94 -6.75
N THR A 858 27.58 -17.10 -7.14
CA THR A 858 26.85 -17.23 -8.41
C THR A 858 27.52 -16.40 -9.51
N GLN A 859 27.26 -16.75 -10.79
CA GLN A 859 27.76 -15.94 -11.91
C GLN A 859 27.23 -14.49 -11.84
N GLU A 860 25.96 -14.31 -11.42
CA GLU A 860 25.35 -13.00 -11.27
C GLU A 860 26.09 -12.13 -10.22
N GLU A 861 26.46 -12.73 -9.10
CA GLU A 861 27.25 -12.04 -8.05
C GLU A 861 28.63 -11.64 -8.58
N VAL A 862 29.26 -12.51 -9.35
CA VAL A 862 30.59 -12.25 -9.97
C VAL A 862 30.47 -11.14 -11.00
N ASP A 863 29.50 -11.22 -11.91
CA ASP A 863 29.29 -10.24 -12.98
C ASP A 863 28.92 -8.86 -12.40
N ALA A 864 28.06 -8.82 -11.38
CA ALA A 864 27.69 -7.57 -10.70
C ALA A 864 28.92 -6.90 -10.05
N LEU A 865 29.76 -7.65 -9.37
CA LEU A 865 30.93 -7.10 -8.71
C LEU A 865 32.02 -6.71 -9.72
N VAL A 866 32.15 -7.46 -10.82
CA VAL A 866 33.02 -7.08 -11.96
C VAL A 866 32.58 -5.72 -12.51
N GLU A 867 31.31 -5.54 -12.79
CA GLU A 867 30.77 -4.28 -13.29
C GLU A 867 30.98 -3.11 -12.32
N GLU A 868 30.68 -3.32 -11.03
CA GLU A 868 30.91 -2.30 -10.01
C GLU A 868 32.38 -1.91 -9.89
N LEU A 869 33.27 -2.90 -9.94
CA LEU A 869 34.71 -2.66 -9.83
C LEU A 869 35.29 -1.99 -11.09
N GLU A 870 34.82 -2.37 -12.29
CA GLU A 870 35.16 -1.69 -13.54
C GLU A 870 34.75 -0.22 -13.53
N VAL A 871 33.53 0.07 -13.10
CA VAL A 871 33.03 1.43 -12.93
C VAL A 871 33.83 2.23 -11.91
N ALA A 872 34.16 1.61 -10.79
CA ALA A 872 35.01 2.26 -9.77
C ALA A 872 36.42 2.56 -10.26
N ILE A 873 37.03 1.66 -11.03
CA ILE A 873 38.34 1.87 -11.67
C ILE A 873 38.28 3.03 -12.67
N GLU A 874 37.26 3.05 -13.51
CA GLU A 874 37.02 4.12 -14.47
C GLU A 874 36.84 5.49 -13.78
N ASN A 875 36.06 5.52 -12.69
CA ASN A 875 35.84 6.76 -11.92
C ASN A 875 37.11 7.21 -11.17
N ALA A 876 37.91 6.30 -10.66
CA ALA A 876 39.17 6.62 -10.02
C ALA A 876 40.22 7.18 -10.99
N GLY A 877 40.10 6.84 -12.29
CA GLY A 877 40.98 7.38 -13.37
C GLY A 877 40.55 8.78 -13.86
N LYS A 878 39.37 9.31 -13.41
CA LYS A 878 38.93 10.65 -13.81
C LYS A 878 39.57 11.70 -12.88
N PRO A 879 40.18 12.75 -13.39
CA PRO A 879 40.74 13.80 -12.53
C PRO A 879 39.57 14.48 -11.78
N SER A 880 39.69 14.58 -10.45
CA SER A 880 38.77 15.33 -9.61
C SER A 880 38.72 16.79 -10.10
N GLY A 881 37.60 17.12 -10.75
CA GLY A 881 37.29 18.49 -11.17
C GLY A 881 36.69 19.30 -10.08
#